data_838923774d275dfa38f9babb685a0a01
#
_entry.id   838923774d275dfa38f9babb685a0a01
#
_cell.length_a   1.000
_cell.length_b   1.000
_cell.length_c   1.000
_cell.angle_alpha   90.00
_cell.angle_beta   90.00
_cell.angle_gamma   90.00
#
_symmetry.space_group_name_H-M   'P 1'
#
loop_
_entity.id
_entity.type
_entity.pdbx_description
1 polymer ?
#
loop_
_entity_poly.entity_id
_entity_poly.type
_entity_poly.pdbx_seq_one_letter_code
_entity_poly.pdbx_strand_id
1 'polypeptide(L)'
;MKSGPRPWKDGRSKEITFIVTKDCQLACKYCYLVGKNSNERMSWATAKRAVDYILSLDREELCEQDSVVFDFIGGEPFLEIDLIDRICDYLEMQMRRLNHHWAESYMFSMTTNGINYDSCKVQEFIKKHASHLSITITLDGTPQKHNLNRIWKSTNLCKEGGRGSYDDVARNIPLWLSQFPDAATKVTISSADIPYICESVLHLFGLGIHNVNINCVFENVWSPDDDVLFEQQLRMLADAMVVNKLYEDNYCSFFDRSIGRPLDYRTEHNWCGAGMMLSIDAEGNLYPCTRFAKYSLREKSPRIIGNVYQGVNQNLLRPFKCLTRSIQSTKECFECQVASGCAWCQGENYDAADSETIFQRSTAICKMHKARVRANEYFWSRIEGIVDDDNTAVGAIDNMCRLDKTVNDINTVVVLLSSKSTSYCISEYQGNEEILMPLPILQDIVGKAKANNWNLIFAYPQNELPSDYKVIIDGIAHKSIVPWNCNVHGDAVVVDGLYNIEHWSGHASYIILRVSLSDFCKNTKIIDNVLQRTDRLEIVFSDEASFSKDDDETYREAMNCLVELVYSYWQKGRRVEVNLLTDRLQLAEMDNCEAGCKSVTFAPNGNFYICPAFYYHDENDICGNITDGISIKNPLLYTLSHSPLCAQCGAFHCKRCVFLNRMKTKEVNIPSYEQCRKMQIEMDATKRFYEVWKRNLLKL
;
A
#
# COMPACT_ATOMS: atom_id res chain seq x y z
N MET A 1 17.10 27.86 -23.56
CA MET A 1 16.03 26.94 -23.11
C MET A 1 15.64 27.30 -21.70
N LYS A 2 14.38 27.68 -21.47
CA LYS A 2 13.87 27.74 -20.12
C LYS A 2 13.87 26.33 -19.57
N SER A 3 14.62 26.08 -18.48
CA SER A 3 14.41 24.89 -17.66
C SER A 3 12.96 24.97 -17.16
N GLY A 4 12.25 23.86 -17.15
CA GLY A 4 10.94 23.79 -16.51
C GLY A 4 10.97 24.36 -15.08
N PRO A 5 9.84 24.83 -14.56
CA PRO A 5 9.78 25.36 -13.22
C PRO A 5 10.38 24.34 -12.25
N ARG A 6 11.31 24.77 -11.41
CA ARG A 6 11.89 23.90 -10.37
C ARG A 6 10.73 23.47 -9.48
N PRO A 7 10.43 22.18 -9.40
CA PRO A 7 9.38 21.75 -8.50
C PRO A 7 9.82 22.03 -7.06
N TRP A 8 8.97 22.65 -6.29
CA TRP A 8 9.10 22.71 -4.83
C TRP A 8 9.24 21.31 -4.22
N LYS A 9 8.94 20.29 -5.00
CA LYS A 9 8.83 18.86 -4.66
C LYS A 9 10.12 18.05 -4.82
N ASP A 10 11.30 18.66 -4.88
CA ASP A 10 12.58 17.92 -4.99
C ASP A 10 12.92 17.05 -3.74
N GLY A 11 11.91 16.58 -3.02
CA GLY A 11 12.05 15.83 -1.77
C GLY A 11 12.44 16.71 -0.57
N ARG A 12 12.58 18.02 -0.79
CA ARG A 12 12.97 18.99 0.26
C ARG A 12 11.75 19.66 0.90
N SER A 13 10.59 19.60 0.27
CA SER A 13 9.35 20.21 0.77
C SER A 13 8.33 19.16 1.15
N LYS A 14 7.72 19.31 2.31
CA LYS A 14 6.52 18.58 2.69
C LYS A 14 5.34 19.07 1.85
N GLU A 15 4.49 18.17 1.38
CA GLU A 15 3.22 18.54 0.76
C GLU A 15 2.08 18.12 1.68
N ILE A 16 1.24 19.10 2.04
CA ILE A 16 0.06 18.91 2.88
C ILE A 16 -1.15 19.44 2.13
N THR A 17 -2.08 18.55 1.79
CA THR A 17 -3.23 18.88 0.97
C THR A 17 -4.49 18.93 1.81
N PHE A 18 -5.19 20.07 1.78
CA PHE A 18 -6.53 20.25 2.33
C PHE A 18 -7.57 20.01 1.23
N ILE A 19 -8.43 19.03 1.43
CA ILE A 19 -9.56 18.74 0.55
C ILE A 19 -10.75 19.53 1.07
N VAL A 20 -10.88 20.77 0.60
CA VAL A 20 -11.81 21.73 1.18
C VAL A 20 -13.26 21.50 0.76
N THR A 21 -13.50 20.88 -0.40
CA THR A 21 -14.83 20.57 -0.90
C THR A 21 -14.81 19.42 -1.91
N LYS A 22 -15.93 18.70 -2.03
CA LYS A 22 -16.15 17.74 -3.13
C LYS A 22 -16.97 18.34 -4.28
N ASP A 23 -17.50 19.55 -4.13
CA ASP A 23 -18.29 20.22 -5.16
C ASP A 23 -17.42 20.83 -6.26
N CYS A 24 -17.96 20.87 -7.48
CA CYS A 24 -17.32 21.47 -8.65
C CYS A 24 -18.40 21.93 -9.64
N GLN A 25 -18.19 23.06 -10.32
CA GLN A 25 -19.09 23.50 -11.37
C GLN A 25 -18.99 22.60 -12.63
N LEU A 26 -17.86 21.89 -12.81
CA LEU A 26 -17.60 21.07 -13.99
C LEU A 26 -17.79 19.57 -13.72
N ALA A 27 -18.18 18.86 -14.77
CA ALA A 27 -18.26 17.40 -14.85
C ALA A 27 -17.26 16.84 -15.87
N CYS A 28 -15.95 17.10 -15.65
CA CYS A 28 -14.88 16.66 -16.55
C CYS A 28 -14.89 15.14 -16.69
N LYS A 29 -14.88 14.62 -17.93
CA LYS A 29 -15.02 13.17 -18.21
C LYS A 29 -13.83 12.33 -17.72
N TYR A 30 -12.62 12.90 -17.75
CA TYR A 30 -11.40 12.23 -17.28
C TYR A 30 -11.10 12.47 -15.80
N CYS A 31 -12.01 13.10 -15.05
CA CYS A 31 -11.73 13.45 -13.66
C CYS A 31 -11.57 12.21 -12.78
N TYR A 32 -10.42 12.08 -12.14
CA TYR A 32 -10.16 10.97 -11.21
C TYR A 32 -11.00 11.04 -9.93
N LEU A 33 -11.62 12.19 -9.64
CA LEU A 33 -12.55 12.33 -8.51
C LEU A 33 -13.92 11.75 -8.90
N VAL A 34 -14.09 10.46 -8.73
CA VAL A 34 -15.33 9.75 -9.14
C VAL A 34 -16.53 10.10 -8.24
N GLY A 35 -16.27 10.44 -6.99
CA GLY A 35 -17.29 10.82 -6.00
C GLY A 35 -17.49 12.33 -5.85
N LYS A 36 -17.07 13.15 -6.80
CA LYS A 36 -17.28 14.62 -6.76
C LYS A 36 -18.74 15.01 -6.94
N ASN A 37 -19.03 16.29 -6.76
CA ASN A 37 -20.36 16.89 -6.86
C ASN A 37 -21.30 16.58 -5.68
N SER A 38 -20.76 16.21 -4.53
CA SER A 38 -21.46 16.22 -3.26
C SER A 38 -21.38 17.61 -2.59
N ASN A 39 -22.32 17.91 -1.71
CA ASN A 39 -22.29 19.16 -0.93
C ASN A 39 -21.33 19.10 0.28
N GLU A 40 -20.47 18.10 0.35
CA GLU A 40 -19.54 17.94 1.46
C GLU A 40 -18.43 18.98 1.39
N ARG A 41 -18.24 19.67 2.50
CA ARG A 41 -17.29 20.78 2.66
C ARG A 41 -16.57 20.66 3.99
N MET A 42 -15.31 21.03 4.02
CA MET A 42 -14.54 21.07 5.26
C MET A 42 -15.07 22.18 6.15
N SER A 43 -15.35 21.86 7.42
CA SER A 43 -15.72 22.86 8.41
C SER A 43 -14.49 23.62 8.91
N TRP A 44 -14.70 24.87 9.37
CA TRP A 44 -13.65 25.60 10.05
C TRP A 44 -13.10 24.84 11.28
N ALA A 45 -13.94 24.15 12.02
CA ALA A 45 -13.52 23.38 13.19
C ALA A 45 -12.54 22.26 12.78
N THR A 46 -12.85 21.52 11.70
CA THR A 46 -11.97 20.51 11.14
C THR A 46 -10.66 21.10 10.61
N ALA A 47 -10.75 22.21 9.83
CA ALA A 47 -9.59 22.88 9.27
C ALA A 47 -8.64 23.38 10.37
N LYS A 48 -9.21 24.06 11.39
CA LYS A 48 -8.44 24.54 12.54
C LYS A 48 -7.75 23.38 13.27
N ARG A 49 -8.47 22.31 13.54
CA ARG A 49 -7.90 21.12 14.19
C ARG A 49 -6.80 20.49 13.36
N ALA A 50 -6.97 20.44 12.03
CA ALA A 50 -5.95 19.94 11.10
C ALA A 50 -4.66 20.76 11.17
N VAL A 51 -4.77 22.08 11.14
CA VAL A 51 -3.62 23.00 11.29
C VAL A 51 -2.92 22.79 12.63
N ASP A 52 -3.69 22.78 13.75
CA ASP A 52 -3.15 22.57 15.09
C ASP A 52 -2.41 21.21 15.17
N TYR A 53 -2.99 20.17 14.59
CA TYR A 53 -2.38 18.84 14.55
C TYR A 53 -1.08 18.82 13.72
N ILE A 54 -1.09 19.33 12.50
CA ILE A 54 0.07 19.35 11.60
C ILE A 54 1.25 20.06 12.23
N LEU A 55 1.01 21.25 12.82
CA LEU A 55 2.06 22.06 13.44
C LEU A 55 2.51 21.52 14.80
N SER A 56 1.82 20.52 15.37
CA SER A 56 2.24 19.81 16.59
C SER A 56 3.06 18.55 16.32
N LEU A 57 3.21 18.14 15.05
CA LEU A 57 3.98 16.95 14.70
C LEU A 57 5.47 17.18 14.90
N ASP A 58 6.12 16.20 15.51
CA ASP A 58 7.56 16.23 15.68
C ASP A 58 8.27 16.14 14.31
N ARG A 59 9.40 16.85 14.21
CA ARG A 59 10.20 16.90 13.00
C ARG A 59 10.63 15.50 12.49
N GLU A 60 10.88 14.57 13.40
CA GLU A 60 11.28 13.18 13.08
C GLU A 60 10.13 12.28 12.62
N GLU A 61 8.88 12.62 12.90
CA GLU A 61 7.75 11.74 12.58
C GLU A 61 7.23 11.91 11.15
N LEU A 62 6.95 13.14 10.73
CA LEU A 62 6.33 13.45 9.43
C LEU A 62 6.74 14.80 8.84
N CYS A 63 7.56 15.58 9.52
CA CYS A 63 7.91 16.96 9.17
C CYS A 63 9.42 17.17 9.01
N GLU A 64 10.13 16.19 8.48
CA GLU A 64 11.60 16.22 8.28
C GLU A 64 12.06 17.33 7.33
N GLN A 65 11.17 17.77 6.42
CA GLN A 65 11.50 18.73 5.37
C GLN A 65 11.59 20.15 5.93
N ASP A 66 12.58 20.91 5.44
CA ASP A 66 12.82 22.31 5.86
C ASP A 66 11.78 23.29 5.30
N SER A 67 10.95 22.88 4.36
CA SER A 67 9.90 23.69 3.74
C SER A 67 8.60 22.90 3.56
N VAL A 68 7.51 23.63 3.33
CA VAL A 68 6.18 23.04 3.15
C VAL A 68 5.40 23.71 2.02
N VAL A 69 4.64 22.91 1.28
CA VAL A 69 3.58 23.36 0.38
C VAL A 69 2.25 22.96 0.99
N PHE A 70 1.43 23.94 1.31
CA PHE A 70 0.02 23.74 1.67
C PHE A 70 -0.82 23.84 0.40
N ASP A 71 -1.29 22.69 -0.08
CA ASP A 71 -2.06 22.57 -1.31
C ASP A 71 -3.55 22.49 -0.98
N PHE A 72 -4.36 23.31 -1.65
CA PHE A 72 -5.80 23.31 -1.48
C PHE A 72 -6.46 22.74 -2.73
N ILE A 73 -7.20 21.66 -2.51
CA ILE A 73 -7.91 20.99 -3.59
C ILE A 73 -9.36 20.71 -3.21
N GLY A 74 -10.07 20.18 -4.16
CA GLY A 74 -11.44 19.72 -4.00
C GLY A 74 -11.99 19.30 -5.36
N GLY A 75 -13.28 19.39 -5.54
CA GLY A 75 -13.85 19.46 -6.88
C GLY A 75 -13.36 20.73 -7.55
N GLU A 76 -13.65 21.90 -6.90
CA GLU A 76 -13.12 23.22 -7.27
C GLU A 76 -12.80 24.03 -6.01
N PRO A 77 -11.52 24.31 -5.68
CA PRO A 77 -11.15 24.97 -4.44
C PRO A 77 -11.70 26.41 -4.31
N PHE A 78 -11.84 27.16 -5.39
CA PHE A 78 -12.35 28.53 -5.33
C PHE A 78 -13.82 28.65 -4.93
N LEU A 79 -14.56 27.55 -4.83
CA LEU A 79 -15.87 27.54 -4.20
C LEU A 79 -15.80 27.77 -2.69
N GLU A 80 -14.64 27.51 -2.09
CA GLU A 80 -14.40 27.64 -0.64
C GLU A 80 -13.30 28.67 -0.33
N ILE A 81 -13.15 29.71 -1.15
CA ILE A 81 -12.06 30.70 -1.00
C ILE A 81 -12.05 31.39 0.35
N ASP A 82 -13.21 31.64 0.96
CA ASP A 82 -13.33 32.25 2.29
C ASP A 82 -12.75 31.32 3.38
N LEU A 83 -12.95 30.02 3.25
CA LEU A 83 -12.38 29.02 4.15
C LEU A 83 -10.87 28.92 3.95
N ILE A 84 -10.42 28.87 2.69
CA ILE A 84 -8.99 28.80 2.33
C ILE A 84 -8.24 30.03 2.86
N ASP A 85 -8.76 31.23 2.66
CA ASP A 85 -8.17 32.46 3.18
C ASP A 85 -8.00 32.41 4.70
N ARG A 86 -9.03 31.96 5.41
CA ARG A 86 -8.98 31.78 6.85
C ARG A 86 -7.99 30.72 7.30
N ILE A 87 -7.81 29.63 6.54
CA ILE A 87 -6.80 28.61 6.83
C ILE A 87 -5.39 29.18 6.66
N CYS A 88 -5.14 29.92 5.55
CA CYS A 88 -3.86 30.57 5.28
C CYS A 88 -3.47 31.54 6.41
N ASP A 89 -4.38 32.42 6.82
CA ASP A 89 -4.15 33.35 7.95
C ASP A 89 -3.80 32.59 9.23
N TYR A 90 -4.54 31.52 9.50
CA TYR A 90 -4.33 30.73 10.72
C TYR A 90 -3.01 29.96 10.69
N LEU A 91 -2.61 29.42 9.56
CA LEU A 91 -1.30 28.78 9.36
C LEU A 91 -0.16 29.76 9.61
N GLU A 92 -0.20 30.94 8.96
CA GLU A 92 0.83 31.97 9.13
C GLU A 92 0.95 32.43 10.60
N MET A 93 -0.19 32.71 11.22
CA MET A 93 -0.24 33.13 12.62
C MET A 93 0.34 32.05 13.54
N GLN A 94 -0.06 30.80 13.37
CA GLN A 94 0.38 29.69 14.23
C GLN A 94 1.84 29.33 14.01
N MET A 95 2.33 29.28 12.76
CA MET A 95 3.74 29.04 12.47
C MET A 95 4.63 30.08 13.13
N ARG A 96 4.27 31.37 13.07
CA ARG A 96 5.00 32.45 13.76
C ARG A 96 4.91 32.31 15.28
N ARG A 97 3.71 32.06 15.84
CA ARG A 97 3.48 31.90 17.28
C ARG A 97 4.30 30.75 17.89
N LEU A 98 4.40 29.64 17.15
CA LEU A 98 5.12 28.43 17.57
C LEU A 98 6.62 28.49 17.23
N ASN A 99 7.10 29.54 16.56
CA ASN A 99 8.44 29.61 15.98
C ASN A 99 8.74 28.35 15.16
N HIS A 100 7.77 27.92 14.37
CA HIS A 100 7.84 26.68 13.59
C HIS A 100 8.89 26.82 12.50
N HIS A 101 9.65 25.75 12.20
CA HIS A 101 10.71 25.77 11.20
C HIS A 101 10.25 26.09 9.78
N TRP A 102 8.96 25.94 9.47
CA TRP A 102 8.35 26.34 8.19
C TRP A 102 7.95 27.82 8.11
N ALA A 103 8.06 28.59 9.18
CA ALA A 103 7.53 29.95 9.22
C ALA A 103 8.06 30.87 8.11
N GLU A 104 9.29 30.61 7.63
CA GLU A 104 9.93 31.40 6.56
C GLU A 104 10.05 30.60 5.23
N SER A 105 9.60 29.33 5.20
CA SER A 105 9.79 28.43 4.05
C SER A 105 8.51 27.65 3.72
N TYR A 106 7.47 28.38 3.33
CA TYR A 106 6.18 27.80 2.95
C TYR A 106 5.65 28.37 1.64
N MET A 107 4.70 27.66 1.01
CA MET A 107 3.96 28.10 -0.17
C MET A 107 2.51 27.61 -0.05
N PHE A 108 1.55 28.45 -0.38
CA PHE A 108 0.18 28.05 -0.65
C PHE A 108 0.03 27.72 -2.12
N SER A 109 -0.57 26.59 -2.44
CA SER A 109 -0.74 26.09 -3.80
C SER A 109 -2.19 25.71 -4.07
N MET A 110 -2.65 25.95 -5.27
CA MET A 110 -3.94 25.44 -5.73
C MET A 110 -3.99 25.28 -7.25
N THR A 111 -4.72 24.21 -7.65
CA THR A 111 -5.09 24.00 -9.05
C THR A 111 -6.59 24.25 -9.18
N THR A 112 -6.97 25.18 -10.05
CA THR A 112 -8.36 25.58 -10.26
C THR A 112 -8.82 25.32 -11.70
N ASN A 113 -10.13 25.21 -11.89
CA ASN A 113 -10.72 25.22 -13.23
C ASN A 113 -10.72 26.63 -13.87
N GLY A 114 -10.40 27.68 -13.12
CA GLY A 114 -10.24 29.05 -13.60
C GLY A 114 -11.52 29.84 -13.81
N ILE A 115 -12.72 29.25 -13.61
CA ILE A 115 -14.01 29.93 -13.91
C ILE A 115 -14.23 31.14 -12.99
N ASN A 116 -13.94 31.01 -11.70
CA ASN A 116 -14.16 32.05 -10.70
C ASN A 116 -12.91 32.91 -10.44
N TYR A 117 -11.91 32.84 -11.32
CA TYR A 117 -10.63 33.51 -11.09
C TYR A 117 -10.76 35.04 -10.94
N ASP A 118 -11.62 35.67 -11.71
CA ASP A 118 -11.88 37.13 -11.74
C ASP A 118 -12.83 37.61 -10.64
N SER A 119 -13.32 36.73 -9.76
CA SER A 119 -14.22 37.13 -8.67
C SER A 119 -13.52 38.02 -7.63
N CYS A 120 -14.21 39.01 -7.08
CA CYS A 120 -13.66 39.93 -6.09
C CYS A 120 -12.95 39.22 -4.93
N LYS A 121 -13.56 38.17 -4.38
CA LYS A 121 -13.01 37.41 -3.25
C LYS A 121 -11.70 36.71 -3.62
N VAL A 122 -11.62 36.09 -4.79
CA VAL A 122 -10.39 35.44 -5.27
C VAL A 122 -9.30 36.48 -5.50
N GLN A 123 -9.64 37.65 -6.07
CA GLN A 123 -8.66 38.70 -6.31
C GLN A 123 -8.15 39.34 -4.99
N GLU A 124 -9.00 39.52 -4.00
CA GLU A 124 -8.60 39.97 -2.66
C GLU A 124 -7.65 38.95 -2.00
N PHE A 125 -7.97 37.67 -2.07
CA PHE A 125 -7.11 36.58 -1.59
C PHE A 125 -5.74 36.55 -2.28
N ILE A 126 -5.71 36.66 -3.60
CA ILE A 126 -4.45 36.69 -4.39
C ILE A 126 -3.59 37.86 -3.97
N LYS A 127 -4.18 39.07 -3.86
CA LYS A 127 -3.46 40.27 -3.43
C LYS A 127 -2.88 40.13 -2.03
N LYS A 128 -3.61 39.50 -1.12
CA LYS A 128 -3.21 39.30 0.28
C LYS A 128 -2.03 38.35 0.43
N HIS A 129 -2.05 37.23 -0.30
CA HIS A 129 -1.07 36.15 -0.13
C HIS A 129 -0.03 36.09 -1.26
N ALA A 130 0.09 37.09 -2.11
CA ALA A 130 0.87 37.10 -3.35
C ALA A 130 2.32 36.61 -3.21
N SER A 131 2.98 36.87 -2.06
CA SER A 131 4.40 36.48 -1.85
C SER A 131 4.62 34.98 -1.61
N HIS A 132 3.58 34.27 -1.22
CA HIS A 132 3.63 32.83 -0.87
C HIS A 132 2.56 32.00 -1.59
N LEU A 133 2.14 32.45 -2.79
CA LEU A 133 1.02 31.87 -3.51
C LEU A 133 1.40 31.38 -4.88
N SER A 134 0.96 30.19 -5.25
CA SER A 134 1.06 29.60 -6.57
C SER A 134 -0.31 29.12 -7.03
N ILE A 135 -0.81 29.63 -8.16
CA ILE A 135 -2.09 29.22 -8.73
C ILE A 135 -1.88 28.68 -10.13
N THR A 136 -2.34 27.46 -10.36
CA THR A 136 -2.38 26.80 -11.67
C THR A 136 -3.81 26.80 -12.20
N ILE A 137 -4.03 27.39 -13.36
CA ILE A 137 -5.29 27.24 -14.09
C ILE A 137 -5.19 26.04 -15.03
N THR A 138 -6.21 25.18 -15.04
CA THR A 138 -6.32 24.07 -15.98
C THR A 138 -7.00 24.51 -17.27
N LEU A 139 -6.22 24.63 -18.34
CA LEU A 139 -6.70 24.89 -19.70
C LEU A 139 -6.12 23.81 -20.63
N ASP A 140 -6.96 22.95 -21.22
CA ASP A 140 -6.52 21.73 -21.90
C ASP A 140 -6.09 21.95 -23.38
N GLY A 141 -6.13 23.16 -23.90
CA GLY A 141 -5.75 23.47 -25.27
C GLY A 141 -6.80 24.26 -26.02
N THR A 142 -7.02 23.92 -27.30
CA THR A 142 -8.04 24.59 -28.15
C THR A 142 -9.45 24.48 -27.56
N PRO A 143 -10.39 25.36 -27.94
CA PRO A 143 -11.78 25.27 -27.54
C PRO A 143 -12.37 23.88 -27.80
N GLN A 144 -12.03 23.28 -28.92
CA GLN A 144 -12.51 21.97 -29.32
C GLN A 144 -12.05 20.89 -28.36
N LYS A 145 -10.74 20.80 -28.09
CA LYS A 145 -10.20 19.79 -27.15
C LYS A 145 -10.67 20.03 -25.72
N HIS A 146 -10.59 21.28 -25.25
CA HIS A 146 -11.00 21.60 -23.88
C HIS A 146 -12.47 21.21 -23.62
N ASN A 147 -13.36 21.61 -24.53
CA ASN A 147 -14.80 21.38 -24.43
C ASN A 147 -15.20 19.90 -24.64
N LEU A 148 -14.31 19.06 -25.19
CA LEU A 148 -14.54 17.63 -25.33
C LEU A 148 -14.74 16.96 -23.97
N ASN A 149 -13.99 17.39 -22.97
CA ASN A 149 -13.94 16.79 -21.64
C ASN A 149 -14.42 17.71 -20.52
N ARG A 150 -14.09 19.01 -20.57
CA ARG A 150 -14.36 19.95 -19.46
C ARG A 150 -15.68 20.66 -19.67
N ILE A 151 -16.75 19.95 -19.34
CA ILE A 151 -18.13 20.38 -19.52
C ILE A 151 -18.74 20.87 -18.21
N TRP A 152 -19.66 21.81 -18.28
CA TRP A 152 -20.49 22.23 -17.17
C TRP A 152 -21.36 21.06 -16.67
N LYS A 153 -21.48 20.94 -15.33
CA LYS A 153 -22.42 19.97 -14.77
C LYS A 153 -23.86 20.46 -14.97
N SER A 154 -24.78 19.54 -15.25
CA SER A 154 -26.19 19.84 -15.31
C SER A 154 -26.72 20.10 -13.90
N THR A 155 -27.35 21.24 -13.68
CA THR A 155 -28.03 21.60 -12.43
C THR A 155 -29.44 22.11 -12.73
N ASN A 156 -30.32 22.13 -11.72
CA ASN A 156 -31.66 22.71 -11.86
C ASN A 156 -31.64 24.21 -12.21
N LEU A 157 -30.51 24.89 -11.97
CA LEU A 157 -30.29 26.29 -12.27
C LEU A 157 -29.58 26.53 -13.61
N CYS A 158 -28.87 25.50 -14.14
CA CYS A 158 -28.15 25.57 -15.42
C CYS A 158 -28.72 24.49 -16.34
N LYS A 159 -29.66 24.88 -17.22
CA LYS A 159 -30.26 24.00 -18.24
C LYS A 159 -29.27 23.62 -19.36
N GLU A 160 -28.10 24.26 -19.42
CA GLU A 160 -27.04 24.04 -20.42
C GLU A 160 -26.02 22.98 -19.98
N GLY A 161 -26.43 21.97 -19.21
CA GLY A 161 -25.56 20.85 -18.83
C GLY A 161 -24.93 20.20 -20.07
N GLY A 162 -23.61 20.01 -20.04
CA GLY A 162 -22.85 19.52 -21.19
C GLY A 162 -22.22 20.59 -22.07
N ARG A 163 -22.50 21.88 -21.85
CA ARG A 163 -21.78 22.98 -22.50
C ARG A 163 -20.30 22.98 -22.09
N GLY A 164 -19.40 23.25 -23.04
CA GLY A 164 -17.98 23.40 -22.76
C GLY A 164 -17.68 24.63 -21.91
N SER A 165 -16.57 24.63 -21.21
CA SER A 165 -16.16 25.69 -20.29
C SER A 165 -15.01 26.56 -20.82
N TYR A 166 -14.53 26.35 -22.04
CA TYR A 166 -13.35 27.02 -22.58
C TYR A 166 -13.44 28.54 -22.46
N ASP A 167 -14.51 29.17 -22.98
CA ASP A 167 -14.66 30.63 -23.01
C ASP A 167 -14.68 31.24 -21.59
N ASP A 168 -15.28 30.53 -20.65
CA ASP A 168 -15.37 30.94 -19.24
C ASP A 168 -13.99 30.96 -18.56
N VAL A 169 -13.09 30.07 -18.98
CA VAL A 169 -11.72 29.95 -18.44
C VAL A 169 -10.76 30.89 -19.21
N ALA A 170 -10.81 30.85 -20.54
CA ALA A 170 -9.86 31.58 -21.41
C ALA A 170 -9.91 33.08 -21.18
N ARG A 171 -11.06 33.69 -20.91
CA ARG A 171 -11.19 35.11 -20.58
C ARG A 171 -10.35 35.53 -19.36
N ASN A 172 -10.05 34.62 -18.44
CA ASN A 172 -9.28 34.88 -17.23
C ASN A 172 -7.76 34.69 -17.41
N ILE A 173 -7.32 34.11 -18.51
CA ILE A 173 -5.90 33.84 -18.78
C ILE A 173 -5.03 35.08 -18.78
N PRO A 174 -5.43 36.20 -19.45
CA PRO A 174 -4.60 37.43 -19.44
C PRO A 174 -4.41 37.99 -18.03
N LEU A 175 -5.46 38.01 -17.21
CA LEU A 175 -5.36 38.45 -15.82
C LEU A 175 -4.44 37.54 -15.02
N TRP A 176 -4.60 36.20 -15.15
CA TRP A 176 -3.77 35.21 -14.47
C TRP A 176 -2.28 35.35 -14.82
N LEU A 177 -1.95 35.46 -16.11
CA LEU A 177 -0.57 35.64 -16.57
C LEU A 177 0.04 36.96 -16.11
N SER A 178 -0.75 38.03 -15.97
CA SER A 178 -0.27 39.30 -15.41
C SER A 178 0.15 39.20 -13.98
N GLN A 179 -0.47 38.29 -13.20
CA GLN A 179 -0.20 38.07 -11.78
C GLN A 179 0.83 36.95 -11.54
N PHE A 180 0.84 35.94 -12.42
CA PHE A 180 1.72 34.76 -12.35
C PHE A 180 2.36 34.48 -13.71
N PRO A 181 3.32 35.30 -14.17
CA PRO A 181 3.87 35.21 -15.54
C PRO A 181 4.58 33.87 -15.82
N ASP A 182 5.16 33.22 -14.82
CA ASP A 182 5.85 31.95 -14.97
C ASP A 182 4.96 30.73 -14.59
N ALA A 183 3.67 30.93 -14.35
CA ALA A 183 2.78 29.85 -13.97
C ALA A 183 2.61 28.82 -15.09
N ALA A 184 2.46 27.57 -14.68
CA ALA A 184 2.21 26.47 -15.59
C ALA A 184 0.71 26.16 -15.71
N THR A 185 0.23 25.85 -16.91
CA THR A 185 -1.08 25.20 -17.05
C THR A 185 -0.95 23.68 -16.94
N LYS A 186 -2.01 23.04 -16.47
CA LYS A 186 -2.13 21.58 -16.45
C LYS A 186 -3.03 21.13 -17.59
N VAL A 187 -2.54 20.20 -18.41
CA VAL A 187 -3.28 19.59 -19.53
C VAL A 187 -3.44 18.11 -19.26
N THR A 188 -4.62 17.59 -19.46
CA THR A 188 -4.91 16.16 -19.34
C THR A 188 -5.26 15.58 -20.71
N ILE A 189 -4.66 14.42 -21.02
CA ILE A 189 -4.85 13.68 -22.25
C ILE A 189 -5.49 12.33 -21.95
N SER A 190 -6.60 12.03 -22.60
CA SER A 190 -7.22 10.71 -22.72
C SER A 190 -7.21 10.25 -24.17
N SER A 191 -7.67 9.04 -24.48
CA SER A 191 -7.69 8.50 -25.85
C SER A 191 -8.35 9.47 -26.85
N ALA A 192 -9.51 10.03 -26.49
CA ALA A 192 -10.26 10.96 -27.34
C ALA A 192 -9.55 12.31 -27.60
N ASP A 193 -8.56 12.67 -26.80
CA ASP A 193 -7.82 13.93 -26.91
C ASP A 193 -6.65 13.87 -27.88
N ILE A 194 -6.17 12.68 -28.20
CA ILE A 194 -4.92 12.48 -28.96
C ILE A 194 -4.87 13.26 -30.27
N PRO A 195 -5.92 13.29 -31.13
CA PRO A 195 -5.88 14.00 -32.41
C PRO A 195 -5.63 15.50 -32.28
N TYR A 196 -5.83 16.09 -31.12
CA TYR A 196 -5.80 17.53 -30.89
C TYR A 196 -4.54 18.02 -30.17
N ILE A 197 -3.56 17.15 -29.87
CA ILE A 197 -2.43 17.46 -28.96
C ILE A 197 -1.56 18.57 -29.55
N CYS A 198 -1.12 18.40 -30.79
CA CYS A 198 -0.20 19.37 -31.42
C CYS A 198 -0.80 20.77 -31.44
N GLU A 199 -1.98 20.95 -32.04
CA GLU A 199 -2.61 22.26 -32.13
C GLU A 199 -2.96 22.85 -30.76
N SER A 200 -3.31 22.01 -29.78
CA SER A 200 -3.66 22.47 -28.44
C SER A 200 -2.46 23.04 -27.70
N VAL A 201 -1.29 22.42 -27.79
CA VAL A 201 -0.07 22.94 -27.15
C VAL A 201 0.36 24.24 -27.81
N LEU A 202 0.32 24.30 -29.14
CA LEU A 202 0.64 25.52 -29.88
C LEU A 202 -0.35 26.67 -29.57
N HIS A 203 -1.63 26.34 -29.41
CA HIS A 203 -2.65 27.29 -28.99
C HIS A 203 -2.35 27.88 -27.60
N LEU A 204 -1.96 27.05 -26.64
CA LEU A 204 -1.58 27.52 -25.30
C LEU A 204 -0.37 28.43 -25.32
N PHE A 205 0.65 28.14 -26.12
CA PHE A 205 1.78 29.03 -26.34
C PHE A 205 1.35 30.36 -26.97
N GLY A 206 0.39 30.30 -27.91
CA GLY A 206 -0.19 31.51 -28.52
C GLY A 206 -0.98 32.39 -27.54
N LEU A 207 -1.50 31.84 -26.46
CA LEU A 207 -2.12 32.57 -25.35
C LEU A 207 -1.11 33.18 -24.37
N GLY A 208 0.20 32.97 -24.58
CA GLY A 208 1.27 33.40 -23.68
C GLY A 208 1.53 32.46 -22.49
N ILE A 209 1.00 31.27 -22.53
CA ILE A 209 1.26 30.25 -21.49
C ILE A 209 2.55 29.49 -21.85
N HIS A 210 3.68 29.93 -21.30
CA HIS A 210 5.00 29.39 -21.64
C HIS A 210 5.33 28.04 -21.01
N ASN A 211 4.64 27.63 -19.96
CA ASN A 211 4.89 26.37 -19.22
C ASN A 211 3.66 25.45 -19.31
N VAL A 212 3.75 24.39 -20.12
CA VAL A 212 2.66 23.44 -20.34
C VAL A 212 3.02 22.09 -19.73
N ASN A 213 2.38 21.75 -18.61
CA ASN A 213 2.51 20.47 -17.94
C ASN A 213 1.41 19.52 -18.40
N ILE A 214 1.78 18.50 -19.16
CA ILE A 214 0.85 17.56 -19.76
C ILE A 214 0.96 16.20 -19.07
N ASN A 215 -0.18 15.62 -18.73
CA ASN A 215 -0.29 14.27 -18.21
C ASN A 215 -1.26 13.44 -19.05
N CYS A 216 -0.86 12.23 -19.41
CA CYS A 216 -1.81 11.20 -19.82
C CYS A 216 -2.56 10.67 -18.61
N VAL A 217 -3.84 10.33 -18.75
CA VAL A 217 -4.57 9.63 -17.70
C VAL A 217 -3.90 8.27 -17.41
N PHE A 218 -3.86 7.88 -16.16
CA PHE A 218 -3.16 6.66 -15.74
C PHE A 218 -4.04 5.41 -15.90
N GLU A 219 -5.33 5.61 -15.92
CA GLU A 219 -6.36 4.61 -16.04
C GLU A 219 -6.27 3.86 -17.38
N ASN A 220 -6.81 2.65 -17.41
CA ASN A 220 -6.84 1.83 -18.63
C ASN A 220 -7.95 2.30 -19.60
N VAL A 221 -7.72 3.41 -20.28
CA VAL A 221 -8.66 4.04 -21.22
C VAL A 221 -8.16 4.06 -22.66
N TRP A 222 -7.04 3.41 -22.94
CA TRP A 222 -6.30 3.53 -24.21
C TRP A 222 -6.73 2.46 -25.22
N SER A 223 -7.04 2.90 -26.43
CA SER A 223 -7.36 2.05 -27.59
C SER A 223 -6.08 1.45 -28.21
N PRO A 224 -6.16 0.34 -29.00
CA PRO A 224 -4.98 -0.35 -29.51
C PRO A 224 -3.92 0.51 -30.20
N ASP A 225 -4.30 1.45 -31.04
CA ASP A 225 -3.40 2.25 -31.88
C ASP A 225 -3.13 3.66 -31.33
N ASP A 226 -3.58 3.96 -30.11
CA ASP A 226 -3.44 5.28 -29.49
C ASP A 226 -1.97 5.70 -29.36
N ASP A 227 -1.06 4.79 -29.10
CA ASP A 227 0.37 5.11 -28.98
C ASP A 227 0.99 5.52 -30.32
N VAL A 228 0.55 4.97 -31.44
CA VAL A 228 1.01 5.36 -32.78
C VAL A 228 0.55 6.78 -33.11
N LEU A 229 -0.75 7.05 -32.91
CA LEU A 229 -1.31 8.39 -33.13
C LEU A 229 -0.72 9.43 -32.18
N PHE A 230 -0.50 9.04 -30.92
CA PHE A 230 0.12 9.90 -29.91
C PHE A 230 1.54 10.30 -30.30
N GLU A 231 2.38 9.33 -30.71
CA GLU A 231 3.73 9.60 -31.20
C GLU A 231 3.71 10.54 -32.42
N GLN A 232 2.80 10.29 -33.37
CA GLN A 232 2.65 11.14 -34.55
C GLN A 232 2.33 12.58 -34.15
N GLN A 233 1.37 12.82 -33.25
CA GLN A 233 1.01 14.15 -32.78
C GLN A 233 2.17 14.85 -32.04
N LEU A 234 2.95 14.10 -31.27
CA LEU A 234 4.12 14.65 -30.59
C LEU A 234 5.25 14.99 -31.57
N ARG A 235 5.47 14.19 -32.63
CA ARG A 235 6.44 14.52 -33.68
C ARG A 235 6.01 15.77 -34.46
N MET A 236 4.73 15.93 -34.78
CA MET A 236 4.21 17.17 -35.40
C MET A 236 4.46 18.38 -34.49
N LEU A 237 4.23 18.25 -33.20
CA LEU A 237 4.50 19.28 -32.19
C LEU A 237 6.01 19.60 -32.14
N ALA A 238 6.87 18.59 -32.14
CA ALA A 238 8.32 18.73 -32.15
C ALA A 238 8.80 19.53 -33.38
N ASP A 239 8.32 19.17 -34.56
CA ASP A 239 8.65 19.90 -35.80
C ASP A 239 8.22 21.37 -35.75
N ALA A 240 6.99 21.63 -35.28
CA ALA A 240 6.48 22.99 -35.13
C ALA A 240 7.31 23.82 -34.13
N MET A 241 7.70 23.19 -32.99
CA MET A 241 8.52 23.86 -31.97
C MET A 241 9.95 24.15 -32.49
N VAL A 242 10.54 23.25 -33.27
CA VAL A 242 11.90 23.42 -33.81
C VAL A 242 11.90 24.46 -34.94
N VAL A 243 10.99 24.34 -35.91
CA VAL A 243 10.93 25.24 -37.08
C VAL A 243 10.69 26.70 -36.65
N ASN A 244 9.81 26.92 -35.69
CA ASN A 244 9.47 28.24 -35.18
C ASN A 244 10.31 28.68 -33.98
N LYS A 245 11.32 27.89 -33.56
CA LYS A 245 12.18 28.12 -32.38
C LYS A 245 11.42 28.34 -31.09
N LEU A 246 10.22 27.78 -30.99
CA LEU A 246 9.36 27.94 -29.80
C LEU A 246 9.98 27.31 -28.55
N TYR A 247 10.89 26.36 -28.69
CA TYR A 247 11.60 25.71 -27.60
C TYR A 247 12.54 26.66 -26.82
N GLU A 248 12.87 27.83 -27.35
CA GLU A 248 13.72 28.82 -26.68
C GLU A 248 12.97 29.46 -25.50
N ASP A 249 11.68 29.75 -25.66
CA ASP A 249 10.84 30.48 -24.71
C ASP A 249 9.77 29.63 -24.04
N ASN A 250 9.49 28.44 -24.56
CA ASN A 250 8.41 27.60 -24.08
C ASN A 250 8.89 26.23 -23.62
N TYR A 251 8.22 25.71 -22.59
CA TYR A 251 8.43 24.38 -22.04
C TYR A 251 7.18 23.51 -22.22
N CYS A 252 7.40 22.30 -22.72
CA CYS A 252 6.41 21.24 -22.76
C CYS A 252 6.94 20.01 -22.02
N SER A 253 6.23 19.55 -21.00
CA SER A 253 6.70 18.44 -20.16
C SER A 253 6.85 17.10 -20.89
N PHE A 254 6.30 16.97 -22.11
CA PHE A 254 6.52 15.77 -22.93
C PHE A 254 7.94 15.71 -23.53
N PHE A 255 8.63 16.85 -23.63
CA PHE A 255 9.97 16.93 -24.18
C PHE A 255 11.05 17.21 -23.14
N ASP A 256 10.86 16.65 -21.94
CA ASP A 256 11.88 16.73 -20.88
C ASP A 256 13.07 15.82 -21.19
N ARG A 257 14.31 16.35 -21.05
CA ARG A 257 15.56 15.60 -21.31
C ARG A 257 15.80 14.44 -20.35
N SER A 258 15.19 14.46 -19.18
CA SER A 258 15.42 13.47 -18.13
C SER A 258 14.66 12.15 -18.34
N ILE A 259 13.75 12.10 -19.30
CA ILE A 259 12.95 10.88 -19.57
C ILE A 259 13.63 9.97 -20.61
N GLY A 260 13.22 8.69 -20.58
CA GLY A 260 13.62 7.72 -21.62
C GLY A 260 14.96 7.02 -21.33
N ARG A 261 15.39 6.95 -20.07
CA ARG A 261 16.62 6.25 -19.65
C ARG A 261 16.29 5.09 -18.71
N PRO A 262 17.19 4.11 -18.54
CA PRO A 262 17.07 3.11 -17.47
C PRO A 262 16.99 3.79 -16.09
N LEU A 263 16.34 3.13 -15.15
CA LEU A 263 16.33 3.60 -13.77
C LEU A 263 17.69 3.37 -13.10
N ASP A 264 18.13 4.32 -12.30
CA ASP A 264 19.27 4.12 -11.40
C ASP A 264 18.75 3.50 -10.07
N TYR A 265 18.96 2.21 -9.91
CA TYR A 265 18.52 1.45 -8.74
C TYR A 265 19.28 1.78 -7.45
N ARG A 266 20.41 2.50 -7.53
CA ARG A 266 21.16 2.94 -6.34
C ARG A 266 20.44 4.07 -5.58
N THR A 267 19.50 4.74 -6.23
CA THR A 267 18.69 5.82 -5.64
C THR A 267 17.23 5.38 -5.49
N GLU A 268 17.03 4.15 -5.05
CA GLU A 268 15.72 3.55 -5.00
C GLU A 268 14.86 4.10 -3.85
N HIS A 269 13.74 4.73 -4.17
CA HIS A 269 12.76 5.25 -3.22
C HIS A 269 11.37 5.38 -3.86
N ASN A 270 10.38 5.72 -3.04
CA ASN A 270 9.04 6.02 -3.51
C ASN A 270 8.99 7.41 -4.17
N TRP A 271 9.17 7.47 -5.47
CA TRP A 271 9.18 8.70 -6.25
C TRP A 271 7.83 9.42 -6.35
N CYS A 272 6.75 8.72 -6.09
CA CYS A 272 5.40 9.29 -6.15
C CYS A 272 5.10 10.25 -4.98
N GLY A 273 5.83 10.13 -3.87
CA GLY A 273 5.62 10.91 -2.66
C GLY A 273 4.46 10.44 -1.77
N ALA A 274 3.66 9.45 -2.19
CA ALA A 274 2.63 8.88 -1.32
C ALA A 274 3.25 8.32 -0.04
N GLY A 275 2.71 8.75 1.12
CA GLY A 275 3.27 8.43 2.43
C GLY A 275 4.30 9.45 2.95
N MET A 276 4.92 10.25 2.07
CA MET A 276 5.64 11.48 2.43
C MET A 276 4.71 12.70 2.38
N MET A 277 3.72 12.68 1.48
CA MET A 277 2.61 13.63 1.42
C MET A 277 1.59 13.32 2.52
N LEU A 278 0.73 14.29 2.80
CA LEU A 278 -0.40 14.13 3.72
C LEU A 278 -1.61 14.84 3.11
N SER A 279 -2.75 14.16 3.03
CA SER A 279 -4.00 14.79 2.59
C SER A 279 -5.08 14.64 3.65
N ILE A 280 -5.90 15.67 3.81
CA ILE A 280 -6.88 15.79 4.88
C ILE A 280 -8.25 16.08 4.26
N ASP A 281 -9.26 15.28 4.60
CA ASP A 281 -10.63 15.49 4.15
C ASP A 281 -11.49 16.30 5.14
N ALA A 282 -12.76 16.50 4.78
CA ALA A 282 -13.72 17.27 5.58
C ALA A 282 -14.04 16.62 6.93
N GLU A 283 -13.83 15.33 7.09
CA GLU A 283 -14.02 14.57 8.33
C GLU A 283 -12.75 14.55 9.21
N GLY A 284 -11.65 15.10 8.70
CA GLY A 284 -10.34 15.09 9.36
C GLY A 284 -9.57 13.78 9.18
N ASN A 285 -9.99 12.90 8.26
CA ASN A 285 -9.23 11.70 7.94
C ASN A 285 -7.94 12.06 7.21
N LEU A 286 -6.89 11.31 7.51
CA LEU A 286 -5.56 11.47 6.96
C LEU A 286 -5.28 10.38 5.92
N TYR A 287 -4.78 10.79 4.75
CA TYR A 287 -4.44 9.91 3.65
C TYR A 287 -2.98 10.11 3.22
N PRO A 288 -2.30 9.09 2.68
CA PRO A 288 -0.92 9.21 2.18
C PRO A 288 -0.81 10.12 0.95
N CYS A 289 -1.88 10.29 0.18
CA CYS A 289 -2.14 11.34 -0.81
C CYS A 289 -3.61 11.33 -1.20
N THR A 290 -4.07 12.32 -1.95
CA THR A 290 -5.47 12.50 -2.37
C THR A 290 -6.05 11.34 -3.18
N ARG A 291 -5.20 10.60 -3.91
CA ARG A 291 -5.62 9.46 -4.73
C ARG A 291 -6.03 8.22 -3.91
N PHE A 292 -5.79 8.21 -2.58
CA PHE A 292 -6.24 7.16 -1.68
C PHE A 292 -7.54 7.49 -0.92
N ALA A 293 -8.10 8.67 -1.15
CA ALA A 293 -9.39 9.05 -0.58
C ALA A 293 -10.55 8.34 -1.31
N LYS A 294 -11.63 8.06 -0.59
CA LYS A 294 -12.80 7.31 -1.11
C LYS A 294 -13.32 7.83 -2.45
N TYR A 295 -13.37 9.15 -2.62
CA TYR A 295 -13.91 9.77 -3.84
C TYR A 295 -12.92 9.77 -5.02
N SER A 296 -11.69 9.27 -4.82
CA SER A 296 -10.67 9.12 -5.87
C SER A 296 -10.49 7.66 -6.30
N LEU A 297 -11.15 6.72 -5.65
CA LEU A 297 -11.05 5.28 -5.92
C LEU A 297 -12.36 4.80 -6.54
N ARG A 298 -12.26 3.91 -7.53
CA ARG A 298 -13.41 3.34 -8.25
C ARG A 298 -14.01 2.16 -7.50
N GLU A 299 -13.18 1.22 -7.08
CA GLU A 299 -13.63 -0.05 -6.50
C GLU A 299 -12.96 -0.38 -5.17
N LYS A 300 -11.78 0.20 -4.89
CA LYS A 300 -11.01 -0.12 -3.70
C LYS A 300 -11.46 0.66 -2.47
N SER A 301 -11.20 0.08 -1.31
CA SER A 301 -11.40 0.76 -0.02
C SER A 301 -10.38 1.89 0.17
N PRO A 302 -10.77 3.03 0.78
CA PRO A 302 -9.84 4.12 1.05
C PRO A 302 -8.71 3.70 2.00
N ARG A 303 -7.51 4.23 1.77
CA ARG A 303 -6.35 3.97 2.62
C ARG A 303 -6.18 5.09 3.64
N ILE A 304 -7.06 5.13 4.63
CA ILE A 304 -6.97 6.07 5.76
C ILE A 304 -5.78 5.65 6.64
N ILE A 305 -4.85 6.58 6.88
CA ILE A 305 -3.65 6.36 7.71
C ILE A 305 -3.77 7.00 9.09
N GLY A 306 -4.88 7.61 9.41
CA GLY A 306 -5.16 8.26 10.69
C GLY A 306 -6.27 9.29 10.60
N ASN A 307 -6.39 10.10 11.65
CA ASN A 307 -7.35 11.20 11.72
C ASN A 307 -6.75 12.32 12.59
N VAL A 308 -7.08 13.58 12.29
CA VAL A 308 -6.54 14.76 13.00
C VAL A 308 -6.84 14.80 14.51
N TYR A 309 -7.78 14.00 14.99
CA TYR A 309 -8.12 13.87 16.43
C TYR A 309 -7.35 12.75 17.11
N GLN A 310 -6.96 11.69 16.39
CA GLN A 310 -6.31 10.50 16.92
C GLN A 310 -4.83 10.40 16.51
N GLY A 311 -4.41 11.19 15.53
CA GLY A 311 -3.08 11.16 14.97
C GLY A 311 -2.91 10.12 13.85
N VAL A 312 -1.70 10.08 13.29
CA VAL A 312 -1.30 9.11 12.26
C VAL A 312 -1.05 7.75 12.89
N ASN A 313 -1.62 6.71 12.30
CA ASN A 313 -1.31 5.33 12.63
C ASN A 313 -0.04 4.91 11.87
N GLN A 314 1.07 4.77 12.59
CA GLN A 314 2.38 4.44 11.99
C GLN A 314 2.39 3.08 11.29
N ASN A 315 1.60 2.10 11.73
CA ASN A 315 1.50 0.81 11.06
C ASN A 315 0.80 0.93 9.68
N LEU A 316 -0.24 1.76 9.56
CA LEU A 316 -0.93 2.02 8.30
C LEU A 316 -0.09 2.86 7.33
N LEU A 317 0.79 3.72 7.85
CA LEU A 317 1.74 4.50 7.06
C LEU A 317 2.95 3.67 6.61
N ARG A 318 3.35 2.66 7.39
CA ARG A 318 4.57 1.87 7.19
C ARG A 318 4.72 1.26 5.79
N PRO A 319 3.69 0.68 5.14
CA PRO A 319 3.80 0.16 3.77
C PRO A 319 4.27 1.21 2.77
N PHE A 320 3.77 2.44 2.87
CA PHE A 320 4.16 3.54 1.98
C PHE A 320 5.61 3.98 2.17
N LYS A 321 6.13 3.91 3.40
CA LYS A 321 7.55 4.19 3.69
C LYS A 321 8.49 3.09 3.17
N CYS A 322 8.01 1.87 3.06
CA CYS A 322 8.76 0.71 2.58
C CYS A 322 8.66 0.47 1.07
N LEU A 323 7.77 1.22 0.40
CA LEU A 323 7.49 1.03 -1.01
C LEU A 323 8.62 1.61 -1.87
N THR A 324 9.18 0.78 -2.74
CA THR A 324 10.18 1.18 -3.72
C THR A 324 9.74 0.77 -5.12
N ARG A 325 10.38 1.32 -6.14
CA ARG A 325 10.08 0.95 -7.52
C ARG A 325 10.40 -0.50 -7.82
N SER A 326 11.53 -1.03 -7.33
CA SER A 326 11.94 -2.41 -7.60
C SER A 326 10.95 -3.41 -6.99
N ILE A 327 10.51 -3.16 -5.76
CA ILE A 327 9.57 -4.04 -5.05
C ILE A 327 8.20 -4.08 -5.74
N GLN A 328 7.76 -2.95 -6.32
CA GLN A 328 6.48 -2.86 -7.00
C GLN A 328 6.54 -3.27 -8.48
N SER A 329 7.70 -3.13 -9.12
CA SER A 329 7.83 -3.32 -10.56
C SER A 329 7.73 -4.79 -10.98
N THR A 330 7.07 -5.03 -12.13
CA THR A 330 7.19 -6.31 -12.84
C THR A 330 8.59 -6.45 -13.41
N LYS A 331 8.98 -7.67 -13.83
CA LYS A 331 10.27 -7.93 -14.50
C LYS A 331 10.48 -7.00 -15.71
N GLU A 332 9.45 -6.83 -16.53
CA GLU A 332 9.51 -5.96 -17.72
C GLU A 332 9.70 -4.48 -17.34
N CYS A 333 9.08 -4.02 -16.27
CA CYS A 333 9.28 -2.65 -15.77
C CYS A 333 10.68 -2.47 -15.19
N PHE A 334 11.20 -3.48 -14.50
CA PHE A 334 12.52 -3.46 -13.90
C PHE A 334 13.62 -3.39 -14.96
N GLU A 335 13.52 -4.19 -16.01
CA GLU A 335 14.48 -4.26 -17.13
C GLU A 335 14.24 -3.18 -18.20
N CYS A 336 13.26 -2.30 -18.02
CA CYS A 336 12.86 -1.33 -19.03
C CYS A 336 13.94 -0.26 -19.24
N GLN A 337 14.49 -0.20 -20.48
CA GLN A 337 15.55 0.73 -20.86
C GLN A 337 15.08 2.19 -20.90
N VAL A 338 13.79 2.43 -20.93
CA VAL A 338 13.17 3.76 -21.02
C VAL A 338 12.33 4.13 -19.80
N ALA A 339 12.61 3.52 -18.65
CA ALA A 339 11.76 3.62 -17.46
C ALA A 339 11.74 5.01 -16.81
N SER A 340 12.77 5.83 -16.98
CA SER A 340 12.78 7.18 -16.38
C SER A 340 11.68 8.06 -16.98
N GLY A 341 10.97 8.80 -16.13
CA GLY A 341 9.81 9.60 -16.51
C GLY A 341 8.53 8.81 -16.78
N CYS A 342 8.57 7.45 -16.68
CA CYS A 342 7.34 6.66 -16.72
C CYS A 342 6.43 7.04 -15.56
N ALA A 343 5.16 7.25 -15.85
CA ALA A 343 4.17 7.62 -14.83
C ALA A 343 4.06 6.53 -13.76
N TRP A 344 4.11 6.96 -12.50
CA TRP A 344 4.04 6.08 -11.35
C TRP A 344 3.12 6.67 -10.28
N CYS A 345 1.81 6.48 -10.48
CA CYS A 345 0.82 6.89 -9.50
C CYS A 345 0.49 5.72 -8.57
N GLN A 346 0.82 5.84 -7.30
CA GLN A 346 0.56 4.79 -6.31
C GLN A 346 -0.95 4.58 -6.06
N GLY A 347 -1.75 5.65 -6.11
CA GLY A 347 -3.20 5.52 -5.99
C GLY A 347 -3.82 4.76 -7.16
N GLU A 348 -3.37 4.99 -8.39
CA GLU A 348 -3.82 4.21 -9.56
C GLU A 348 -3.30 2.77 -9.52
N ASN A 349 -2.05 2.55 -9.12
CA ASN A 349 -1.52 1.20 -8.93
C ASN A 349 -2.38 0.40 -7.95
N TYR A 350 -2.78 1.02 -6.83
CA TYR A 350 -3.66 0.43 -5.83
C TYR A 350 -5.06 0.15 -6.38
N ASP A 351 -5.66 1.14 -7.05
CA ASP A 351 -7.03 1.05 -7.58
C ASP A 351 -7.15 -0.02 -8.69
N ALA A 352 -6.09 -0.18 -9.49
CA ALA A 352 -6.01 -1.17 -10.57
C ALA A 352 -5.47 -2.55 -10.13
N ALA A 353 -5.05 -2.72 -8.87
CA ALA A 353 -4.48 -3.97 -8.39
C ALA A 353 -5.53 -5.09 -8.31
N ASP A 354 -5.10 -6.35 -8.52
CA ASP A 354 -5.97 -7.54 -8.44
C ASP A 354 -6.46 -7.82 -7.00
N SER A 355 -5.74 -7.31 -6.00
CA SER A 355 -6.09 -7.37 -4.58
C SER A 355 -5.93 -6.00 -3.91
N GLU A 356 -6.30 -5.88 -2.64
CA GLU A 356 -6.11 -4.64 -1.87
C GLU A 356 -4.64 -4.45 -1.45
N THR A 357 -3.75 -4.18 -2.42
CA THR A 357 -2.32 -3.98 -2.19
C THR A 357 -1.78 -2.78 -2.95
N ILE A 358 -0.83 -2.07 -2.35
CA ILE A 358 -0.05 -1.03 -3.04
C ILE A 358 1.18 -1.60 -3.75
N PHE A 359 1.45 -2.90 -3.63
CA PHE A 359 2.66 -3.55 -4.15
C PHE A 359 2.50 -4.15 -5.56
N GLN A 360 1.40 -3.85 -6.26
CA GLN A 360 1.20 -4.23 -7.66
C GLN A 360 1.32 -3.01 -8.57
N ARG A 361 2.06 -3.15 -9.67
CA ARG A 361 2.25 -2.11 -10.69
C ARG A 361 1.15 -2.17 -11.74
N SER A 362 0.48 -1.04 -12.02
CA SER A 362 -0.33 -0.87 -13.22
C SER A 362 0.55 -0.54 -14.43
N THR A 363 0.34 -1.24 -15.53
CA THR A 363 1.08 -1.05 -16.78
C THR A 363 0.24 -0.47 -17.92
N ALA A 364 -0.99 -0.04 -17.65
CA ALA A 364 -1.93 0.49 -18.65
C ALA A 364 -1.34 1.63 -19.50
N ILE A 365 -0.52 2.50 -18.88
CA ILE A 365 0.11 3.64 -19.56
C ILE A 365 1.41 3.31 -20.31
N CYS A 366 1.91 2.05 -20.23
CA CYS A 366 3.24 1.69 -20.71
C CYS A 366 3.48 2.06 -22.18
N LYS A 367 2.54 1.73 -23.08
CA LYS A 367 2.66 2.02 -24.51
C LYS A 367 2.71 3.53 -24.80
N MET A 368 1.95 4.34 -24.06
CA MET A 368 1.95 5.79 -24.19
C MET A 368 3.28 6.40 -23.75
N HIS A 369 3.87 5.88 -22.66
CA HIS A 369 5.19 6.31 -22.23
C HIS A 369 6.28 5.98 -23.26
N LYS A 370 6.29 4.77 -23.81
CA LYS A 370 7.26 4.39 -24.85
C LYS A 370 7.12 5.25 -26.11
N ALA A 371 5.91 5.57 -26.55
CA ALA A 371 5.64 6.49 -27.65
C ALA A 371 6.14 7.91 -27.33
N ARG A 372 5.90 8.41 -26.12
CA ARG A 372 6.43 9.68 -25.65
C ARG A 372 7.95 9.73 -25.71
N VAL A 373 8.64 8.67 -25.28
CA VAL A 373 10.10 8.61 -25.31
C VAL A 373 10.62 8.72 -26.74
N ARG A 374 10.07 7.93 -27.68
CA ARG A 374 10.48 8.00 -29.11
C ARG A 374 10.28 9.40 -29.71
N ALA A 375 9.18 10.06 -29.37
CA ALA A 375 8.94 11.43 -29.81
C ALA A 375 9.87 12.44 -29.12
N ASN A 376 10.24 12.23 -27.87
CA ASN A 376 11.19 13.07 -27.14
C ASN A 376 12.60 12.94 -27.71
N GLU A 377 13.07 11.74 -28.01
CA GLU A 377 14.35 11.48 -28.71
C GLU A 377 14.37 12.18 -30.09
N TYR A 378 13.29 12.03 -30.85
CA TYR A 378 13.13 12.76 -32.14
C TYR A 378 13.26 14.27 -31.96
N PHE A 379 12.57 14.88 -30.98
CA PHE A 379 12.64 16.32 -30.70
C PHE A 379 14.08 16.77 -30.42
N TRP A 380 14.79 16.09 -29.55
CA TRP A 380 16.16 16.45 -29.18
C TRP A 380 17.14 16.23 -30.33
N SER A 381 16.99 15.18 -31.15
CA SER A 381 17.81 14.96 -32.33
C SER A 381 17.68 16.07 -33.35
N ARG A 382 16.48 16.67 -33.45
CA ARG A 382 16.24 17.84 -34.36
C ARG A 382 16.92 19.11 -33.86
N ILE A 383 17.08 19.27 -32.55
CA ILE A 383 17.73 20.46 -31.95
C ILE A 383 19.26 20.35 -31.98
N GLU A 384 19.79 19.19 -31.66
CA GLU A 384 21.23 19.00 -31.45
C GLU A 384 22.02 18.75 -32.73
N GLY A 385 21.34 18.53 -33.85
CA GLY A 385 21.96 18.00 -35.06
C GLY A 385 22.38 16.56 -34.84
N ILE A 386 22.39 15.73 -35.85
CA ILE A 386 22.74 14.30 -35.74
C ILE A 386 24.10 14.18 -35.04
N VAL A 387 24.13 13.86 -33.79
CA VAL A 387 25.31 13.32 -33.14
C VAL A 387 25.19 11.81 -33.26
N ASP A 388 26.12 11.23 -34.03
CA ASP A 388 26.23 9.81 -34.27
C ASP A 388 26.18 9.03 -32.96
N ASP A 389 25.32 8.03 -32.98
CA ASP A 389 25.20 6.99 -31.98
C ASP A 389 26.54 6.24 -31.87
N ASP A 390 27.19 6.38 -30.77
CA ASP A 390 28.07 5.31 -30.32
C ASP A 390 28.06 5.24 -28.78
N ASN A 391 27.58 4.07 -28.36
CA ASN A 391 27.85 3.45 -27.08
C ASN A 391 27.19 3.98 -25.80
N THR A 392 26.28 3.17 -25.33
CA THR A 392 26.60 2.50 -24.05
C THR A 392 25.74 1.25 -23.87
N ALA A 393 26.30 0.13 -24.23
CA ALA A 393 25.94 -1.14 -23.62
C ALA A 393 26.26 -1.06 -22.13
N VAL A 394 25.24 -0.88 -21.32
CA VAL A 394 25.39 -1.06 -19.86
C VAL A 394 25.44 -2.54 -19.60
N GLY A 395 26.58 -2.97 -19.06
CA GLY A 395 26.82 -4.33 -18.66
C GLY A 395 25.71 -4.88 -17.77
N ALA A 396 25.32 -6.10 -18.05
CA ALA A 396 24.40 -6.88 -17.26
C ALA A 396 24.83 -6.86 -15.78
N ILE A 397 23.98 -6.33 -14.92
CA ILE A 397 24.09 -6.55 -13.47
C ILE A 397 23.46 -7.91 -13.22
N ASP A 398 24.30 -8.93 -13.26
CA ASP A 398 23.99 -10.25 -12.75
C ASP A 398 23.81 -10.16 -11.24
N ASN A 399 22.75 -10.74 -10.71
CA ASN A 399 22.49 -11.06 -9.30
C ASN A 399 21.57 -10.19 -8.43
N MET A 400 20.40 -9.71 -8.94
CA MET A 400 19.36 -9.34 -7.96
C MET A 400 17.91 -9.68 -8.32
N CYS A 401 17.65 -10.45 -9.33
CA CYS A 401 16.30 -10.93 -9.63
C CYS A 401 16.27 -12.41 -9.95
N ARG A 402 16.27 -13.24 -8.92
CA ARG A 402 15.77 -14.62 -9.05
C ARG A 402 14.24 -14.61 -8.89
N LEU A 403 13.55 -14.07 -9.88
CA LEU A 403 12.09 -14.08 -9.94
C LEU A 403 11.53 -15.30 -10.69
N ASP A 404 12.34 -16.31 -10.96
CA ASP A 404 11.93 -17.55 -11.62
C ASP A 404 11.79 -18.71 -10.63
N LYS A 405 10.87 -18.58 -9.68
CA LYS A 405 10.19 -19.75 -9.12
C LYS A 405 8.70 -19.54 -9.32
N THR A 406 8.08 -20.39 -10.08
CA THR A 406 6.64 -20.56 -10.19
C THR A 406 6.07 -20.72 -8.77
N VAL A 407 5.35 -19.71 -8.30
CA VAL A 407 4.87 -19.59 -6.90
C VAL A 407 3.55 -20.35 -6.72
N ASN A 408 3.38 -21.50 -7.33
CA ASN A 408 2.18 -22.32 -7.17
C ASN A 408 2.50 -23.74 -6.68
N ASP A 409 3.46 -23.87 -5.76
CA ASP A 409 3.74 -25.16 -5.11
C ASP A 409 2.95 -25.34 -3.80
N ILE A 410 1.64 -25.08 -3.84
CA ILE A 410 0.77 -25.51 -2.75
C ILE A 410 0.82 -27.03 -2.68
N ASN A 411 1.42 -27.52 -1.63
CA ASN A 411 1.60 -28.95 -1.40
C ASN A 411 0.89 -29.43 -0.12
N THR A 412 0.36 -28.50 0.70
CA THR A 412 -0.27 -28.81 1.96
C THR A 412 -1.64 -28.11 2.06
N VAL A 413 -2.66 -28.86 2.42
CA VAL A 413 -4.01 -28.32 2.64
C VAL A 413 -4.46 -28.68 4.05
N VAL A 414 -4.73 -27.65 4.85
CA VAL A 414 -5.37 -27.83 6.15
C VAL A 414 -6.88 -27.83 5.95
N VAL A 415 -7.53 -28.91 6.33
CA VAL A 415 -8.97 -29.11 6.17
C VAL A 415 -9.65 -28.90 7.52
N LEU A 416 -10.48 -27.87 7.60
CA LEU A 416 -11.34 -27.63 8.75
C LEU A 416 -12.57 -28.52 8.68
N LEU A 417 -12.70 -29.52 9.54
CA LEU A 417 -13.82 -30.47 9.52
C LEU A 417 -15.14 -29.86 9.99
N SER A 418 -15.07 -28.71 10.66
CA SER A 418 -16.21 -27.92 11.09
C SER A 418 -15.83 -26.43 11.13
N SER A 419 -16.83 -25.52 11.11
CA SER A 419 -16.62 -24.10 11.34
C SER A 419 -15.98 -23.83 12.70
N LYS A 420 -16.21 -24.71 13.69
CA LYS A 420 -15.62 -24.71 15.05
C LYS A 420 -14.49 -25.73 15.21
N SER A 421 -13.80 -26.07 14.13
CA SER A 421 -12.56 -26.85 14.25
C SER A 421 -11.57 -26.15 15.18
N THR A 422 -10.83 -26.94 15.95
CA THR A 422 -9.90 -26.38 16.94
C THR A 422 -8.91 -25.44 16.28
N SER A 423 -8.83 -24.22 16.82
CA SER A 423 -7.92 -23.21 16.29
C SER A 423 -6.51 -23.44 16.82
N TYR A 424 -5.56 -23.50 15.89
CA TYR A 424 -4.12 -23.58 16.18
C TYR A 424 -3.37 -22.29 15.77
N CYS A 425 -4.12 -21.19 15.57
CA CYS A 425 -3.57 -19.89 15.20
C CYS A 425 -4.15 -18.77 16.10
N ILE A 426 -3.81 -17.52 15.81
CA ILE A 426 -4.20 -16.35 16.60
C ILE A 426 -5.70 -16.05 16.59
N SER A 427 -6.46 -16.61 15.67
CA SER A 427 -7.89 -16.34 15.45
C SER A 427 -8.72 -17.59 15.65
N GLU A 428 -9.99 -17.43 15.99
CA GLU A 428 -10.96 -18.51 16.14
C GLU A 428 -12.32 -18.08 15.58
N TYR A 429 -13.19 -19.05 15.27
CA TYR A 429 -14.53 -18.79 14.75
C TYR A 429 -15.42 -18.15 15.82
N GLN A 430 -16.04 -17.03 15.47
CA GLN A 430 -16.89 -16.25 16.38
C GLN A 430 -18.39 -16.52 16.23
N GLY A 431 -18.77 -17.39 15.29
CA GLY A 431 -20.19 -17.74 15.06
C GLY A 431 -20.78 -18.64 16.15
N ASN A 432 -22.09 -18.51 16.39
CA ASN A 432 -22.76 -19.29 17.44
C ASN A 432 -23.01 -20.75 17.04
N GLU A 433 -23.24 -21.03 15.77
CA GLU A 433 -23.57 -22.38 15.28
C GLU A 433 -22.32 -23.09 14.75
N GLU A 434 -22.24 -24.39 15.04
CA GLU A 434 -21.24 -25.27 14.46
C GLU A 434 -21.78 -25.85 13.14
N ILE A 435 -21.04 -25.66 12.06
CA ILE A 435 -21.35 -26.19 10.73
C ILE A 435 -20.29 -27.24 10.40
N LEU A 436 -20.70 -28.50 10.38
CA LEU A 436 -19.83 -29.59 9.90
C LEU A 436 -19.62 -29.51 8.39
N MET A 437 -18.44 -29.88 7.93
CA MET A 437 -18.16 -29.99 6.49
C MET A 437 -19.11 -31.04 5.87
N PRO A 438 -19.88 -30.73 4.84
CA PRO A 438 -20.71 -31.75 4.16
C PRO A 438 -19.86 -32.91 3.64
N LEU A 439 -20.33 -34.17 3.85
CA LEU A 439 -19.63 -35.38 3.42
C LEU A 439 -19.21 -35.37 1.93
N PRO A 440 -20.05 -34.92 0.98
CA PRO A 440 -19.60 -34.81 -0.41
C PRO A 440 -18.41 -33.86 -0.60
N ILE A 441 -18.38 -32.74 0.10
CA ILE A 441 -17.26 -31.78 0.06
C ILE A 441 -15.99 -32.40 0.64
N LEU A 442 -16.12 -33.17 1.73
CA LEU A 442 -14.99 -33.90 2.31
C LEU A 442 -14.46 -34.98 1.35
N GLN A 443 -15.33 -35.69 0.66
CA GLN A 443 -14.94 -36.67 -0.38
C GLN A 443 -14.21 -35.99 -1.53
N ASP A 444 -14.73 -34.85 -2.00
CA ASP A 444 -14.14 -34.10 -3.11
C ASP A 444 -12.74 -33.58 -2.78
N ILE A 445 -12.55 -32.99 -1.59
CA ILE A 445 -11.20 -32.48 -1.23
C ILE A 445 -10.20 -33.62 -1.05
N VAL A 446 -10.60 -34.76 -0.48
CA VAL A 446 -9.75 -35.97 -0.38
C VAL A 446 -9.42 -36.51 -1.78
N GLY A 447 -10.39 -36.55 -2.70
CA GLY A 447 -10.19 -36.93 -4.09
C GLY A 447 -9.19 -36.02 -4.81
N LYS A 448 -9.37 -34.70 -4.67
CA LYS A 448 -8.43 -33.72 -5.23
C LYS A 448 -7.03 -33.80 -4.61
N ALA A 449 -6.93 -34.02 -3.33
CA ALA A 449 -5.64 -34.19 -2.66
C ALA A 449 -4.86 -35.39 -3.21
N LYS A 450 -5.52 -36.51 -3.47
CA LYS A 450 -4.92 -37.67 -4.13
C LYS A 450 -4.45 -37.35 -5.54
N ALA A 451 -5.28 -36.64 -6.31
CA ALA A 451 -4.97 -36.28 -7.70
C ALA A 451 -3.80 -35.28 -7.82
N ASN A 452 -3.65 -34.36 -6.86
CA ASN A 452 -2.62 -33.31 -6.85
C ASN A 452 -1.43 -33.63 -5.93
N ASN A 453 -1.42 -34.78 -5.28
CA ASN A 453 -0.39 -35.19 -4.32
C ASN A 453 -0.23 -34.18 -3.15
N TRP A 454 -1.37 -33.67 -2.64
CA TRP A 454 -1.34 -32.75 -1.50
C TRP A 454 -1.22 -33.50 -0.18
N ASN A 455 -0.46 -32.96 0.75
CA ASN A 455 -0.44 -33.37 2.14
C ASN A 455 -1.67 -32.80 2.85
N LEU A 456 -2.48 -33.64 3.46
CA LEU A 456 -3.65 -33.21 4.23
C LEU A 456 -3.34 -33.12 5.70
N ILE A 457 -3.86 -32.05 6.33
CA ILE A 457 -3.88 -31.89 7.80
C ILE A 457 -5.33 -31.63 8.18
N PHE A 458 -5.95 -32.55 8.93
CA PHE A 458 -7.31 -32.37 9.40
C PHE A 458 -7.35 -31.68 10.77
N ALA A 459 -8.06 -30.57 10.87
CA ALA A 459 -8.35 -29.90 12.14
C ALA A 459 -9.73 -30.34 12.66
N TYR A 460 -9.74 -30.98 13.80
CA TYR A 460 -10.93 -31.58 14.40
C TYR A 460 -11.72 -30.58 15.24
N PRO A 461 -13.06 -30.69 15.30
CA PRO A 461 -13.87 -29.96 16.28
C PRO A 461 -13.77 -30.59 17.66
N GLN A 462 -14.35 -29.91 18.67
CA GLN A 462 -14.46 -30.46 20.01
C GLN A 462 -15.50 -31.61 20.10
N ASN A 463 -16.56 -31.50 19.28
CA ASN A 463 -17.60 -32.53 19.23
C ASN A 463 -17.13 -33.73 18.41
N GLU A 464 -17.59 -34.93 18.83
CA GLU A 464 -17.24 -36.16 18.11
C GLU A 464 -17.84 -36.17 16.69
N LEU A 465 -17.00 -36.52 15.72
CA LEU A 465 -17.43 -36.63 14.31
C LEU A 465 -18.23 -37.91 14.09
N PRO A 466 -19.26 -37.88 13.21
CA PRO A 466 -19.96 -39.07 12.74
C PRO A 466 -19.01 -40.13 12.17
N SER A 467 -19.36 -41.41 12.28
CA SER A 467 -18.52 -42.54 11.84
C SER A 467 -18.10 -42.46 10.36
N ASP A 468 -18.96 -41.93 9.51
CA ASP A 468 -18.73 -41.84 8.08
C ASP A 468 -17.54 -40.90 7.73
N TYR A 469 -17.27 -39.89 8.56
CA TYR A 469 -16.10 -39.02 8.42
C TYR A 469 -14.80 -39.79 8.64
N LYS A 470 -14.77 -40.65 9.69
CA LYS A 470 -13.61 -41.46 10.02
C LYS A 470 -13.21 -42.38 8.86
N VAL A 471 -14.19 -43.00 8.21
CA VAL A 471 -13.94 -43.88 7.04
C VAL A 471 -13.24 -43.14 5.92
N ILE A 472 -13.64 -41.88 5.66
CA ILE A 472 -13.05 -41.07 4.57
C ILE A 472 -11.64 -40.61 4.97
N ILE A 473 -11.48 -40.12 6.21
CA ILE A 473 -10.22 -39.59 6.73
C ILE A 473 -9.16 -40.69 6.81
N ASP A 474 -9.50 -41.86 7.39
CA ASP A 474 -8.60 -43.00 7.53
C ASP A 474 -8.20 -43.60 6.16
N GLY A 475 -8.96 -43.30 5.09
CA GLY A 475 -8.70 -43.73 3.71
C GLY A 475 -7.59 -42.97 2.97
N ILE A 476 -6.90 -42.02 3.63
CA ILE A 476 -5.80 -41.22 3.07
C ILE A 476 -4.71 -40.98 4.14
N ALA A 477 -3.44 -40.95 3.70
CA ALA A 477 -2.35 -40.52 4.58
C ALA A 477 -2.54 -39.04 4.96
N HIS A 478 -2.56 -38.73 6.24
CA HIS A 478 -2.82 -37.40 6.74
C HIS A 478 -2.14 -37.13 8.08
N LYS A 479 -2.14 -35.87 8.52
CA LYS A 479 -1.88 -35.45 9.91
C LYS A 479 -3.15 -34.92 10.53
N SER A 480 -3.21 -34.95 11.87
CA SER A 480 -4.38 -34.53 12.66
C SER A 480 -4.01 -33.50 13.71
N ILE A 481 -4.78 -32.43 13.77
CA ILE A 481 -4.75 -31.43 14.85
C ILE A 481 -6.05 -31.58 15.62
N VAL A 482 -5.95 -31.96 16.90
CA VAL A 482 -7.11 -32.30 17.72
C VAL A 482 -7.19 -31.43 18.98
N PRO A 483 -8.37 -31.12 19.50
CA PRO A 483 -8.50 -30.47 20.81
C PRO A 483 -8.13 -31.44 21.95
N TRP A 484 -7.69 -30.90 23.07
CA TRP A 484 -7.21 -31.65 24.24
C TRP A 484 -8.23 -32.62 24.86
N ASN A 485 -9.50 -32.36 24.66
CA ASN A 485 -10.62 -33.14 25.19
C ASN A 485 -11.24 -34.11 24.16
N CYS A 486 -10.59 -34.30 23.04
CA CYS A 486 -11.04 -35.22 22.00
C CYS A 486 -10.54 -36.66 22.27
N ASN A 487 -11.38 -37.64 21.93
CA ASN A 487 -11.03 -39.07 22.03
C ASN A 487 -10.20 -39.60 20.84
N VAL A 488 -9.83 -38.70 19.90
CA VAL A 488 -9.01 -39.05 18.74
C VAL A 488 -7.55 -38.81 19.05
N HIS A 489 -6.70 -39.77 18.71
CA HIS A 489 -5.25 -39.56 18.78
C HIS A 489 -4.81 -38.63 17.62
N GLY A 490 -4.21 -37.46 17.95
CA GLY A 490 -3.73 -36.51 16.98
C GLY A 490 -2.21 -36.39 16.95
N ASP A 491 -1.67 -35.95 15.80
CA ASP A 491 -0.26 -35.58 15.67
C ASP A 491 0.09 -34.31 16.47
N ALA A 492 -0.87 -33.40 16.58
CA ALA A 492 -0.77 -32.23 17.45
C ALA A 492 -2.04 -32.08 18.32
N VAL A 493 -1.85 -31.76 19.58
CA VAL A 493 -2.94 -31.52 20.55
C VAL A 493 -3.00 -30.03 20.88
N VAL A 494 -4.15 -29.42 20.67
CA VAL A 494 -4.37 -28.01 21.01
C VAL A 494 -4.97 -27.90 22.39
N VAL A 495 -4.33 -27.12 23.26
CA VAL A 495 -4.84 -26.78 24.60
C VAL A 495 -5.06 -25.26 24.62
N ASP A 496 -6.30 -24.86 24.81
CA ASP A 496 -6.71 -23.45 24.76
C ASP A 496 -6.98 -22.91 26.17
N GLY A 497 -6.16 -21.91 26.56
CA GLY A 497 -6.25 -21.27 27.86
C GLY A 497 -5.64 -22.06 29.05
N LEU A 498 -5.28 -21.32 30.10
CA LEU A 498 -4.61 -21.84 31.27
C LEU A 498 -5.48 -22.85 32.03
N TYR A 499 -6.79 -22.59 32.13
CA TYR A 499 -7.74 -23.46 32.78
C TYR A 499 -7.71 -24.90 32.24
N ASN A 500 -7.67 -25.04 30.91
CA ASN A 500 -7.64 -26.33 30.24
C ASN A 500 -6.34 -27.10 30.50
N ILE A 501 -5.21 -26.36 30.60
CA ILE A 501 -3.91 -26.95 30.92
C ILE A 501 -3.91 -27.56 32.34
N GLU A 502 -4.48 -26.88 33.31
CA GLU A 502 -4.54 -27.38 34.71
C GLU A 502 -5.37 -28.63 34.79
N HIS A 503 -6.40 -28.79 33.97
CA HIS A 503 -7.31 -29.94 33.97
C HIS A 503 -6.91 -31.06 33.01
N TRP A 504 -5.99 -30.79 32.06
CA TRP A 504 -5.53 -31.80 31.13
C TRP A 504 -4.39 -32.64 31.73
N SER A 505 -4.60 -33.93 31.83
CA SER A 505 -3.61 -34.91 32.37
C SER A 505 -2.94 -35.77 31.29
N GLY A 506 -3.25 -35.52 30.00
CA GLY A 506 -2.73 -36.31 28.88
C GLY A 506 -1.25 -36.02 28.57
N HIS A 507 -0.67 -36.84 27.70
CA HIS A 507 0.64 -36.65 27.08
C HIS A 507 0.50 -36.63 25.59
N ALA A 508 1.26 -35.75 24.91
CA ALA A 508 1.33 -35.70 23.47
C ALA A 508 2.76 -35.31 23.04
N SER A 509 3.24 -35.85 21.93
CA SER A 509 4.56 -35.52 21.40
C SER A 509 4.65 -34.03 20.96
N TYR A 510 3.53 -33.47 20.53
CA TYR A 510 3.43 -32.09 20.09
C TYR A 510 2.17 -31.43 20.66
N ILE A 511 2.37 -30.34 21.41
CA ILE A 511 1.30 -29.53 22.00
C ILE A 511 1.33 -28.14 21.40
N ILE A 512 0.16 -27.65 20.99
CA ILE A 512 -0.09 -26.25 20.61
C ILE A 512 -0.85 -25.60 21.76
N LEU A 513 -0.19 -24.72 22.49
CA LEU A 513 -0.76 -23.98 23.60
C LEU A 513 -1.22 -22.61 23.15
N ARG A 514 -2.53 -22.39 23.14
CA ARG A 514 -3.10 -21.06 22.91
C ARG A 514 -3.36 -20.37 24.25
N VAL A 515 -2.75 -19.20 24.44
CA VAL A 515 -2.90 -18.41 25.67
C VAL A 515 -2.89 -16.93 25.34
N SER A 516 -3.44 -16.09 26.23
CA SER A 516 -3.20 -14.65 26.14
C SER A 516 -1.75 -14.32 26.50
N LEU A 517 -1.24 -13.22 25.95
CA LEU A 517 0.08 -12.72 26.30
C LEU A 517 0.19 -12.45 27.82
N SER A 518 -0.85 -11.84 28.39
CA SER A 518 -0.94 -11.53 29.81
C SER A 518 -0.86 -12.81 30.68
N ASP A 519 -1.54 -13.87 30.27
CA ASP A 519 -1.52 -15.15 30.99
C ASP A 519 -0.14 -15.80 30.89
N PHE A 520 0.47 -15.80 29.73
CA PHE A 520 1.84 -16.29 29.54
C PHE A 520 2.82 -15.55 30.45
N CYS A 521 2.78 -14.22 30.46
CA CYS A 521 3.71 -13.40 31.25
C CYS A 521 3.55 -13.61 32.75
N LYS A 522 2.32 -13.80 33.24
CA LYS A 522 2.05 -13.99 34.68
C LYS A 522 2.29 -15.42 35.18
N ASN A 523 2.21 -16.42 34.31
CA ASN A 523 2.13 -17.82 34.70
C ASN A 523 3.19 -18.70 34.00
N THR A 524 4.42 -18.21 33.85
CA THR A 524 5.49 -18.99 33.21
C THR A 524 5.74 -20.36 33.86
N LYS A 525 5.39 -20.57 35.15
CA LYS A 525 5.45 -21.87 35.84
C LYS A 525 4.50 -22.92 35.23
N ILE A 526 3.42 -22.50 34.60
CA ILE A 526 2.48 -23.41 33.93
C ILE A 526 3.13 -24.05 32.72
N ILE A 527 4.04 -23.35 32.07
CA ILE A 527 4.81 -23.89 30.94
C ILE A 527 5.61 -25.13 31.38
N ASP A 528 6.12 -25.17 32.62
CA ASP A 528 6.79 -26.35 33.18
C ASP A 528 5.85 -27.58 33.19
N ASN A 529 4.60 -27.41 33.63
CA ASN A 529 3.61 -28.49 33.62
C ASN A 529 3.33 -29.02 32.21
N VAL A 530 3.34 -28.14 31.18
CA VAL A 530 3.15 -28.57 29.81
C VAL A 530 4.40 -29.28 29.28
N LEU A 531 5.60 -28.74 29.54
CA LEU A 531 6.86 -29.35 29.10
C LEU A 531 7.12 -30.72 29.71
N GLN A 532 6.54 -31.04 30.88
CA GLN A 532 6.59 -32.40 31.44
C GLN A 532 5.82 -33.41 30.59
N ARG A 533 4.89 -32.96 29.74
CA ARG A 533 3.92 -33.78 29.00
C ARG A 533 4.14 -33.78 27.48
N THR A 534 5.14 -33.02 27.00
CA THR A 534 5.46 -32.93 25.57
C THR A 534 6.95 -32.78 25.34
N ASP A 535 7.40 -33.20 24.18
CA ASP A 535 8.76 -32.91 23.69
C ASP A 535 8.81 -31.65 22.86
N ARG A 536 7.68 -31.28 22.22
CA ARG A 536 7.55 -30.04 21.42
C ARG A 536 6.34 -29.22 21.85
N LEU A 537 6.60 -27.96 22.21
CA LEU A 537 5.59 -26.98 22.59
C LEU A 537 5.58 -25.82 21.60
N GLU A 538 4.44 -25.59 20.98
CA GLU A 538 4.16 -24.38 20.24
C GLU A 538 3.26 -23.45 21.04
N ILE A 539 3.73 -22.27 21.39
CA ILE A 539 2.96 -21.23 22.07
C ILE A 539 2.42 -20.26 21.03
N VAL A 540 1.10 -20.08 21.06
CA VAL A 540 0.35 -19.16 20.18
C VAL A 540 -0.39 -18.16 21.05
N PHE A 541 -0.16 -16.87 20.84
CA PHE A 541 -0.86 -15.83 21.57
C PHE A 541 -2.18 -15.49 20.89
N SER A 542 -3.30 -15.73 21.57
CA SER A 542 -4.65 -15.47 21.06
C SER A 542 -4.93 -13.96 20.92
N ASP A 543 -4.21 -13.13 21.67
CA ASP A 543 -4.31 -11.66 21.70
C ASP A 543 -3.07 -10.94 21.11
N GLU A 544 -2.27 -11.62 20.30
CA GLU A 544 -1.04 -11.04 19.70
C GLU A 544 -1.29 -9.71 18.98
N ALA A 545 -2.49 -9.52 18.45
CA ALA A 545 -2.89 -8.28 17.83
C ALA A 545 -2.92 -7.08 18.80
N SER A 546 -3.04 -7.30 20.12
CA SER A 546 -3.07 -6.25 21.15
C SER A 546 -1.69 -5.90 21.71
N PHE A 547 -0.63 -6.65 21.36
CA PHE A 547 0.74 -6.37 21.81
C PHE A 547 1.14 -4.93 21.54
N SER A 548 1.66 -4.25 22.57
CA SER A 548 2.03 -2.84 22.54
C SER A 548 3.46 -2.61 23.04
N LYS A 549 3.92 -1.39 23.05
CA LYS A 549 5.22 -1.02 23.63
C LYS A 549 5.26 -1.22 25.15
N ASP A 550 4.13 -1.08 25.81
CA ASP A 550 4.03 -1.20 27.26
C ASP A 550 4.21 -2.65 27.73
N ASP A 551 4.04 -3.61 26.83
CA ASP A 551 4.22 -5.06 27.12
C ASP A 551 5.68 -5.51 26.97
N ASP A 552 6.56 -4.70 26.38
CA ASP A 552 7.94 -5.07 26.00
C ASP A 552 8.74 -5.62 27.21
N GLU A 553 8.70 -4.94 28.37
CA GLU A 553 9.48 -5.33 29.55
C GLU A 553 8.92 -6.60 30.21
N THR A 554 7.61 -6.65 30.41
CA THR A 554 6.94 -7.82 31.00
C THR A 554 7.16 -9.07 30.12
N TYR A 555 7.10 -8.90 28.78
CA TYR A 555 7.37 -10.00 27.86
C TYR A 555 8.84 -10.42 27.89
N ARG A 556 9.78 -9.49 28.01
CA ARG A 556 11.22 -9.78 28.15
C ARG A 556 11.51 -10.59 29.41
N GLU A 557 10.90 -10.25 30.54
CA GLU A 557 11.01 -11.00 31.79
C GLU A 557 10.47 -12.42 31.64
N ALA A 558 9.30 -12.59 31.03
CA ALA A 558 8.71 -13.89 30.77
C ALA A 558 9.59 -14.76 29.86
N MET A 559 10.17 -14.18 28.81
CA MET A 559 11.12 -14.87 27.94
C MET A 559 12.41 -15.27 28.67
N ASN A 560 12.89 -14.46 29.60
CA ASN A 560 14.03 -14.83 30.44
C ASN A 560 13.72 -16.03 31.36
N CYS A 561 12.52 -16.06 31.95
CA CYS A 561 12.06 -17.23 32.72
C CYS A 561 11.96 -18.47 31.83
N LEU A 562 11.48 -18.34 30.59
CA LEU A 562 11.41 -19.45 29.65
C LEU A 562 12.81 -19.98 29.28
N VAL A 563 13.80 -19.11 29.12
CA VAL A 563 15.20 -19.49 28.89
C VAL A 563 15.71 -20.38 30.02
N GLU A 564 15.59 -19.94 31.26
CA GLU A 564 16.03 -20.71 32.42
C GLU A 564 15.30 -22.08 32.54
N LEU A 565 13.99 -22.09 32.28
CA LEU A 565 13.19 -23.30 32.31
C LEU A 565 13.64 -24.31 31.25
N VAL A 566 13.70 -23.93 29.98
CA VAL A 566 14.11 -24.82 28.88
C VAL A 566 15.54 -25.30 29.06
N TYR A 567 16.42 -24.41 29.53
CA TYR A 567 17.80 -24.77 29.85
C TYR A 567 17.88 -25.85 30.97
N SER A 568 17.03 -25.78 32.00
CA SER A 568 16.97 -26.79 33.07
C SER A 568 16.62 -28.19 32.56
N TYR A 569 15.76 -28.31 31.55
CA TYR A 569 15.43 -29.58 30.88
C TYR A 569 16.62 -30.11 30.10
N TRP A 570 17.31 -29.25 29.32
CA TRP A 570 18.48 -29.63 28.52
C TRP A 570 19.65 -30.09 29.41
N GLN A 571 19.84 -29.48 30.59
CA GLN A 571 20.84 -29.91 31.56
C GLN A 571 20.57 -31.31 32.11
N LYS A 572 19.29 -31.69 32.24
CA LYS A 572 18.87 -33.02 32.69
C LYS A 572 18.86 -34.04 31.55
N GLY A 573 19.37 -33.71 30.38
CA GLY A 573 19.43 -34.58 29.20
C GLY A 573 18.15 -34.69 28.39
N ARG A 574 17.09 -33.92 28.73
CA ARG A 574 15.82 -33.91 27.98
C ARG A 574 15.76 -32.67 27.07
N ARG A 575 15.86 -32.88 25.77
CA ARG A 575 15.81 -31.79 24.77
C ARG A 575 14.35 -31.51 24.42
N VAL A 576 13.71 -30.60 25.17
CA VAL A 576 12.41 -30.05 24.84
C VAL A 576 12.56 -28.92 23.80
N GLU A 577 11.61 -28.82 22.91
CA GLU A 577 11.55 -27.81 21.88
C GLU A 577 10.43 -26.81 22.17
N VAL A 578 10.73 -25.51 22.07
CA VAL A 578 9.74 -24.42 22.24
C VAL A 578 9.89 -23.43 21.10
N ASN A 579 8.80 -23.16 20.36
CA ASN A 579 8.83 -22.35 19.16
C ASN A 579 9.40 -20.94 19.38
N LEU A 580 9.10 -20.30 20.50
CA LEU A 580 9.57 -18.93 20.79
C LEU A 580 11.09 -18.87 21.04
N LEU A 581 11.74 -20.01 21.34
CA LEU A 581 13.13 -20.05 21.78
C LEU A 581 14.02 -20.94 20.91
N THR A 582 13.65 -22.21 20.72
CA THR A 582 14.54 -23.23 20.12
C THR A 582 14.44 -23.36 18.60
N ASP A 583 13.33 -22.98 17.99
CA ASP A 583 13.16 -23.10 16.54
C ASP A 583 14.27 -22.37 15.75
N ARG A 584 14.70 -21.20 16.25
CA ARG A 584 15.81 -20.42 15.64
C ARG A 584 17.17 -21.11 15.65
N LEU A 585 17.34 -22.14 16.47
CA LEU A 585 18.56 -22.93 16.56
C LEU A 585 18.53 -24.17 15.69
N GLN A 586 17.33 -24.61 15.28
CA GLN A 586 17.13 -25.90 14.64
C GLN A 586 16.70 -25.81 13.18
N LEU A 587 15.97 -24.74 12.79
CA LEU A 587 15.48 -24.59 11.44
C LEU A 587 16.58 -24.03 10.51
N ALA A 588 16.68 -24.60 9.31
CA ALA A 588 17.69 -24.20 8.30
C ALA A 588 17.23 -23.01 7.45
N GLU A 589 15.92 -22.82 7.30
CA GLU A 589 15.33 -21.80 6.45
C GLU A 589 14.30 -20.98 7.21
N MET A 590 14.17 -19.71 6.84
CA MET A 590 13.20 -18.81 7.41
C MET A 590 11.98 -18.74 6.49
N ASP A 591 11.02 -19.59 6.74
CA ASP A 591 9.70 -19.49 6.13
C ASP A 591 8.68 -19.04 7.18
N ASN A 592 7.62 -18.37 6.71
CA ASN A 592 6.40 -18.14 7.51
C ASN A 592 5.84 -19.49 7.97
N CYS A 593 4.60 -19.47 8.50
CA CYS A 593 3.77 -20.67 8.60
C CYS A 593 3.39 -21.23 7.20
N GLU A 594 4.08 -20.83 6.13
CA GLU A 594 3.89 -21.21 4.73
C GLU A 594 2.51 -20.88 4.12
N ALA A 595 1.66 -20.17 4.87
CA ALA A 595 0.33 -19.76 4.45
C ALA A 595 0.37 -18.88 3.19
N GLY A 596 -0.38 -19.28 2.17
CA GLY A 596 -0.44 -18.62 0.85
C GLY A 596 0.78 -18.86 -0.04
N CYS A 597 1.79 -19.61 0.42
CA CYS A 597 3.01 -19.93 -0.28
C CYS A 597 3.10 -21.43 -0.59
N LYS A 598 3.07 -22.29 0.43
CA LYS A 598 3.07 -23.75 0.31
C LYS A 598 1.83 -24.40 0.92
N SER A 599 1.08 -23.67 1.76
CA SER A 599 -0.11 -24.18 2.41
C SER A 599 -1.31 -23.25 2.24
N VAL A 600 -2.50 -23.85 2.22
CA VAL A 600 -3.81 -23.18 2.26
C VAL A 600 -4.75 -23.90 3.20
N THR A 601 -5.84 -23.26 3.57
CA THR A 601 -6.91 -23.85 4.36
C THR A 601 -8.15 -24.08 3.50
N PHE A 602 -8.76 -25.25 3.66
CA PHE A 602 -10.03 -25.59 3.07
C PHE A 602 -11.11 -25.67 4.15
N ALA A 603 -12.18 -24.89 3.98
CA ALA A 603 -13.23 -24.71 4.99
C ALA A 603 -14.51 -25.49 4.66
N PRO A 604 -15.43 -25.68 5.64
CA PRO A 604 -16.68 -26.42 5.46
C PRO A 604 -17.59 -25.90 4.35
N ASN A 605 -17.48 -24.63 3.98
CA ASN A 605 -18.24 -24.02 2.90
C ASN A 605 -17.72 -24.37 1.49
N GLY A 606 -16.69 -25.22 1.37
CA GLY A 606 -16.13 -25.64 0.08
C GLY A 606 -15.16 -24.67 -0.56
N ASN A 607 -14.72 -23.64 0.18
CA ASN A 607 -13.79 -22.62 -0.30
C ASN A 607 -12.39 -22.78 0.30
N PHE A 608 -11.39 -22.30 -0.46
CA PHE A 608 -10.02 -22.18 0.00
C PHE A 608 -9.76 -20.78 0.56
N TYR A 609 -8.93 -20.73 1.60
CA TYR A 609 -8.45 -19.52 2.28
C TYR A 609 -6.95 -19.59 2.46
N ILE A 610 -6.30 -18.44 2.57
CA ILE A 610 -4.84 -18.38 2.78
C ILE A 610 -4.44 -19.13 4.07
N CYS A 611 -5.18 -18.93 5.17
CA CYS A 611 -5.03 -19.70 6.41
C CYS A 611 -6.35 -19.67 7.20
N PRO A 612 -6.49 -20.45 8.31
CA PRO A 612 -7.74 -20.46 9.08
C PRO A 612 -8.18 -19.07 9.58
N ALA A 613 -7.22 -18.21 9.93
CA ALA A 613 -7.54 -16.88 10.44
C ALA A 613 -8.28 -16.00 9.41
N PHE A 614 -8.00 -16.15 8.12
CA PHE A 614 -8.76 -15.45 7.06
C PHE A 614 -10.21 -15.93 7.02
N TYR A 615 -10.44 -17.24 7.07
CA TYR A 615 -11.80 -17.81 7.14
C TYR A 615 -12.57 -17.33 8.37
N TYR A 616 -11.93 -17.38 9.54
CA TYR A 616 -12.58 -16.99 10.80
C TYR A 616 -12.88 -15.49 10.88
N HIS A 617 -12.15 -14.67 10.16
CA HIS A 617 -12.34 -13.22 10.13
C HIS A 617 -13.40 -12.78 9.11
N ASP A 618 -13.35 -13.31 7.89
CA ASP A 618 -14.28 -13.01 6.80
C ASP A 618 -14.41 -14.20 5.85
N GLU A 619 -15.57 -14.83 5.84
CA GLU A 619 -15.87 -15.96 4.96
C GLU A 619 -15.89 -15.62 3.45
N ASN A 620 -15.83 -14.31 3.11
CA ASN A 620 -15.74 -13.86 1.72
C ASN A 620 -14.29 -13.63 1.24
N ASP A 621 -13.29 -13.69 2.14
CA ASP A 621 -11.87 -13.51 1.78
C ASP A 621 -11.27 -14.83 1.21
N ILE A 622 -11.93 -15.34 0.17
CA ILE A 622 -11.63 -16.63 -0.47
C ILE A 622 -10.44 -16.53 -1.43
N CYS A 623 -9.63 -17.58 -1.51
CA CYS A 623 -8.58 -17.74 -2.50
C CYS A 623 -8.80 -18.95 -3.43
N GLY A 624 -10.05 -19.28 -3.68
CA GLY A 624 -10.48 -20.36 -4.58
C GLY A 624 -11.60 -21.22 -3.98
N ASN A 625 -12.05 -22.21 -4.72
CA ASN A 625 -13.10 -23.13 -4.28
C ASN A 625 -12.83 -24.55 -4.80
N ILE A 626 -13.63 -25.51 -4.32
CA ILE A 626 -13.43 -26.92 -4.68
C ILE A 626 -13.63 -27.20 -6.17
N THR A 627 -14.41 -26.41 -6.90
CA THR A 627 -14.69 -26.57 -8.33
C THR A 627 -13.57 -25.98 -9.18
N ASP A 628 -13.25 -24.70 -8.96
CA ASP A 628 -12.35 -23.91 -9.81
C ASP A 628 -10.87 -24.06 -9.39
N GLY A 629 -10.63 -24.62 -8.20
CA GLY A 629 -9.29 -24.79 -7.64
C GLY A 629 -8.78 -23.57 -6.86
N ILE A 630 -7.48 -23.57 -6.56
CA ILE A 630 -6.81 -22.51 -5.77
C ILE A 630 -6.40 -21.38 -6.72
N SER A 631 -6.77 -20.15 -6.35
CA SER A 631 -6.47 -18.93 -7.10
C SER A 631 -6.04 -17.81 -6.14
N ILE A 632 -4.77 -17.80 -5.77
CA ILE A 632 -4.19 -16.78 -4.88
C ILE A 632 -3.80 -15.56 -5.72
N LYS A 633 -4.39 -14.41 -5.41
CA LYS A 633 -4.03 -13.13 -6.03
C LYS A 633 -2.70 -12.64 -5.47
N ASN A 634 -1.81 -12.16 -6.34
CA ASN A 634 -0.47 -11.68 -5.97
C ASN A 634 0.31 -12.65 -5.06
N PRO A 635 0.49 -13.93 -5.46
CA PRO A 635 1.04 -14.99 -4.61
C PRO A 635 2.46 -14.68 -4.12
N LEU A 636 3.24 -13.91 -4.87
CA LEU A 636 4.59 -13.48 -4.48
C LEU A 636 4.61 -12.67 -3.17
N LEU A 637 3.55 -11.94 -2.84
CA LEU A 637 3.48 -11.14 -1.61
C LEU A 637 3.47 -12.00 -0.33
N TYR A 638 3.15 -13.28 -0.44
CA TYR A 638 3.21 -14.22 0.67
C TYR A 638 4.61 -14.80 0.91
N THR A 639 5.57 -14.52 0.01
CA THR A 639 6.96 -14.99 0.12
C THR A 639 7.85 -14.02 0.91
N LEU A 640 8.94 -14.53 1.47
CA LEU A 640 9.94 -13.71 2.16
C LEU A 640 10.63 -12.73 1.21
N SER A 641 10.95 -13.16 -0.01
CA SER A 641 11.63 -12.35 -1.02
C SER A 641 10.88 -11.06 -1.40
N HIS A 642 9.54 -11.07 -1.29
CA HIS A 642 8.68 -9.92 -1.57
C HIS A 642 8.22 -9.19 -0.31
N SER A 643 8.92 -9.38 0.80
CA SER A 643 8.70 -8.68 2.06
C SER A 643 9.85 -7.72 2.33
N PRO A 644 9.75 -6.44 1.93
CA PRO A 644 10.89 -5.52 1.85
C PRO A 644 11.65 -5.34 3.16
N LEU A 645 10.94 -5.36 4.29
CA LEU A 645 11.55 -5.24 5.61
C LEU A 645 12.17 -6.55 6.09
N CYS A 646 11.62 -7.69 5.68
CA CYS A 646 12.00 -9.01 6.21
C CYS A 646 13.10 -9.66 5.38
N ALA A 647 13.13 -9.44 4.07
CA ALA A 647 14.11 -10.05 3.15
C ALA A 647 15.58 -9.73 3.53
N GLN A 648 15.82 -8.57 4.15
CA GLN A 648 17.14 -8.12 4.59
C GLN A 648 17.29 -8.07 6.13
N CYS A 649 16.30 -8.58 6.86
CA CYS A 649 16.28 -8.52 8.31
C CYS A 649 17.19 -9.58 8.92
N GLY A 650 17.99 -9.19 9.91
CA GLY A 650 18.85 -10.12 10.68
C GLY A 650 18.09 -10.99 11.70
N ALA A 651 16.76 -10.83 11.83
CA ALA A 651 15.93 -11.64 12.73
C ALA A 651 15.60 -12.99 12.08
N PHE A 652 16.58 -13.88 12.08
CA PHE A 652 16.44 -15.22 11.55
C PHE A 652 15.31 -15.99 12.24
N HIS A 653 14.53 -16.75 11.48
CA HIS A 653 13.34 -17.51 11.93
C HIS A 653 12.23 -16.69 12.59
N CYS A 654 12.02 -15.46 12.10
CA CYS A 654 10.84 -14.70 12.45
C CYS A 654 9.58 -15.33 11.82
N LYS A 655 8.66 -15.81 12.65
CA LYS A 655 7.33 -16.24 12.19
C LYS A 655 6.49 -15.02 11.83
N ARG A 656 6.53 -14.59 10.57
CA ARG A 656 5.65 -13.54 10.05
C ARG A 656 4.23 -14.09 9.93
N CYS A 657 3.29 -13.57 10.68
CA CYS A 657 1.89 -13.89 10.48
C CYS A 657 1.30 -12.99 9.38
N VAL A 658 1.03 -13.54 8.19
CA VAL A 658 0.47 -12.79 7.05
C VAL A 658 -0.92 -12.24 7.35
N PHE A 659 -1.71 -12.92 8.17
CA PHE A 659 -3.00 -12.44 8.63
C PHE A 659 -2.84 -11.22 9.55
N LEU A 660 -1.95 -11.28 10.55
CA LEU A 660 -1.69 -10.17 11.46
C LEU A 660 -1.11 -8.95 10.71
N ASN A 661 -0.24 -9.20 9.73
CA ASN A 661 0.23 -8.15 8.82
C ASN A 661 -0.96 -7.44 8.15
N ARG A 662 -1.84 -8.19 7.49
CA ARG A 662 -3.05 -7.67 6.82
C ARG A 662 -3.91 -6.85 7.79
N MET A 663 -4.11 -7.33 8.99
CA MET A 663 -4.91 -6.63 10.02
C MET A 663 -4.29 -5.31 10.45
N LYS A 664 -2.97 -5.27 10.67
CA LYS A 664 -2.27 -4.11 11.24
C LYS A 664 -1.83 -3.08 10.20
N THR A 665 -1.35 -3.53 9.04
CA THR A 665 -0.73 -2.67 8.02
C THR A 665 -1.54 -2.58 6.73
N LYS A 666 -2.59 -3.41 6.60
CA LYS A 666 -3.38 -3.61 5.37
C LYS A 666 -2.59 -4.24 4.22
N GLU A 667 -1.40 -4.81 4.51
CA GLU A 667 -0.55 -5.52 3.55
C GLU A 667 -0.09 -6.85 4.14
N VAL A 668 -0.12 -7.93 3.36
CA VAL A 668 0.28 -9.27 3.83
C VAL A 668 1.79 -9.41 3.99
N ASN A 669 2.58 -8.61 3.29
CA ASN A 669 4.05 -8.66 3.25
C ASN A 669 4.75 -7.64 4.17
N ILE A 670 4.00 -6.81 4.90
CA ILE A 670 4.56 -5.78 5.79
C ILE A 670 4.15 -6.05 7.24
N PRO A 671 5.07 -6.48 8.12
CA PRO A 671 4.77 -6.66 9.54
C PRO A 671 4.61 -5.31 10.26
N SER A 672 3.83 -5.31 11.34
CA SER A 672 3.71 -4.13 12.22
C SER A 672 5.00 -3.87 13.01
N TYR A 673 5.12 -2.70 13.60
CA TYR A 673 6.23 -2.38 14.50
C TYR A 673 6.23 -3.27 15.74
N GLU A 674 5.06 -3.59 16.27
CA GLU A 674 4.88 -4.43 17.46
C GLU A 674 5.36 -5.85 17.20
N GLN A 675 5.00 -6.44 16.04
CA GLN A 675 5.52 -7.76 15.65
C GLN A 675 7.04 -7.76 15.55
N CYS A 676 7.65 -6.71 14.99
CA CYS A 676 9.10 -6.62 14.89
C CYS A 676 9.75 -6.51 16.28
N ARG A 677 9.21 -5.70 17.22
CA ARG A 677 9.74 -5.56 18.58
C ARG A 677 9.65 -6.87 19.37
N LYS A 678 8.46 -7.51 19.35
CA LYS A 678 8.24 -8.82 19.97
C LYS A 678 9.29 -9.83 19.49
N MET A 679 9.53 -9.89 18.19
CA MET A 679 10.50 -10.78 17.58
C MET A 679 11.95 -10.47 17.99
N GLN A 680 12.32 -9.21 18.18
CA GLN A 680 13.64 -8.83 18.70
C GLN A 680 13.85 -9.35 20.14
N ILE A 681 12.82 -9.25 20.99
CA ILE A 681 12.87 -9.77 22.36
C ILE A 681 13.09 -11.30 22.35
N GLU A 682 12.39 -12.02 21.48
CA GLU A 682 12.57 -13.47 21.32
C GLU A 682 13.95 -13.85 20.79
N MET A 683 14.50 -13.07 19.86
CA MET A 683 15.88 -13.25 19.38
C MET A 683 16.92 -13.07 20.47
N ASP A 684 16.77 -12.05 21.30
CA ASP A 684 17.68 -11.78 22.40
C ASP A 684 17.63 -12.92 23.42
N ALA A 685 16.43 -13.45 23.70
CA ALA A 685 16.25 -14.63 24.55
C ALA A 685 16.92 -15.88 23.94
N THR A 686 16.79 -16.11 22.63
CA THR A 686 17.45 -17.22 21.94
C THR A 686 18.97 -17.11 21.99
N LYS A 687 19.53 -15.92 21.78
CA LYS A 687 20.98 -15.67 21.89
C LYS A 687 21.46 -15.97 23.31
N ARG A 688 20.75 -15.49 24.32
CA ARG A 688 21.05 -15.76 25.74
C ARG A 688 21.01 -17.24 26.03
N PHE A 689 20.00 -17.95 25.59
CA PHE A 689 19.88 -19.41 25.74
C PHE A 689 21.08 -20.14 25.12
N TYR A 690 21.47 -19.78 23.90
CA TYR A 690 22.62 -20.37 23.21
C TYR A 690 23.93 -20.12 23.95
N GLU A 691 24.16 -18.92 24.47
CA GLU A 691 25.36 -18.58 25.22
C GLU A 691 25.47 -19.37 26.53
N VAL A 692 24.36 -19.51 27.27
CA VAL A 692 24.31 -20.29 28.51
C VAL A 692 24.57 -21.76 28.20
N TRP A 693 23.96 -22.29 27.14
CA TRP A 693 24.16 -23.69 26.73
C TRP A 693 25.61 -23.93 26.29
N LYS A 694 26.21 -23.07 25.46
CA LYS A 694 27.59 -23.19 24.97
C LYS A 694 28.64 -23.12 26.08
N ARG A 695 28.46 -22.21 27.04
CA ARG A 695 29.39 -22.08 28.18
C ARG A 695 29.48 -23.36 29.03
N ASN A 696 28.42 -24.13 29.10
CA ASN A 696 28.37 -25.35 29.91
C ASN A 696 28.78 -26.60 29.13
N LEU A 697 28.65 -26.60 27.80
CA LEU A 697 29.27 -27.63 26.94
C LEU A 697 30.83 -27.57 26.97
N LEU A 698 31.42 -26.40 27.21
CA LEU A 698 32.88 -26.20 27.31
C LEU A 698 33.39 -26.54 28.72
N LYS A 699 32.52 -26.82 29.70
CA LYS A 699 32.85 -27.24 31.06
C LYS A 699 32.74 -28.73 31.29
N LEU A 700 32.15 -29.48 30.34
CA LEU A 700 32.09 -30.95 30.30
C LEU A 700 33.22 -31.46 29.39
#